data_fa1fd1dac9f547212f87cf9e1d65b05c
#
_entry.id   fa1fd1dac9f547212f87cf9e1d65b05c
#
_cell.length_a   1.000
_cell.length_b   1.000
_cell.length_c   1.000
_cell.angle_alpha   90.00
_cell.angle_beta   90.00
_cell.angle_gamma   90.00
#
_symmetry.space_group_name_H-M   'P 1'
#
loop_
_entity.id
_entity.type
_entity.pdbx_description
1 polymer ?
#
loop_
_entity_poly.entity_id
_entity_poly.type
_entity_poly.pdbx_seq_one_letter_code
_entity_poly.pdbx_strand_id
1 'polypeptide(L)'
;AEPGRMTSDATVPSSTYRLQIRGRFPLSAAAELADYLQALGVSAIYLSPILQATSGSDHGYDITSHRQVDPERGGEQGRLALAATARELGLQTVVDIVPNHMGVADAAQNETWWQLLRDGPDSQYAAWFDVDWKAGDGRIKLPVLGDDASDDQLSLDVTGPSAELRYFEHRFPIAEGTVKPGDGAADVHARQHYQLIGYRRADDEQNYRRFFAVTELAGIRVEDPAVFDASHAEILRWVAAGDVQGIRIDHPDGLADPAGYLDRLAAAAPDCWITVEKITEPGERLPAGWPVAGTTGYDALAEVNTLLYDPAAEAEVSRRYAELTGDRRTWADHVEQGKRMVADTILHAEILRITRAVRHAQPVLPHSDEDVAQALTELAVGFGVYRSYHPIGAEQLDAAAELAASRRPELRGAITNLLPLLSDAGTEISIRFEQATGAIMAKGVEDTAYYRYNRAVGLNEVGGDPGGFGSTPAEFHAAQLQRQQLLPESMTTLSTHDTKRSEDVRARLAVLAELGERWYGTAERLLAAAPIPSRAFGYLLWQSFAGAGWISSDRMHAYAEKAMREAAEGTGWRDPDAGFEAAVHRAVDRAYDDAEIHSLLDELITEITPDGWSNSLSQKLVQLAMPGVPDVYQGSELYDYSLVDPDNRRPVDFELRRQLLAGFDGPPPLEATGAAKLWLTSRVLRERREHPERFTSYTPLPVTGPAAEHAVAFDRGGAVAVATRLPVGLRRAGGWRDTGLELPAGRYVDQLTGEQHSGRARLADLLRRYPVAFLTRTD
;
A
#
# COMPACT_ATOMS: atom_id res chain seq x y z
N ALA A 1 13.00 -21.41 -19.30
CA ALA A 1 12.62 -20.22 -20.08
C ALA A 1 13.25 -19.01 -19.39
N GLU A 2 14.02 -18.20 -20.12
CA GLU A 2 14.54 -16.93 -19.57
C GLU A 2 13.37 -16.01 -19.24
N PRO A 3 13.44 -15.20 -18.16
CA PRO A 3 12.41 -14.24 -17.85
C PRO A 3 12.26 -13.27 -19.03
N GLY A 4 11.01 -12.91 -19.36
CA GLY A 4 10.68 -12.03 -20.48
C GLY A 4 11.41 -10.70 -20.34
N ARG A 5 12.47 -10.49 -21.12
CA ARG A 5 13.09 -9.20 -21.32
C ARG A 5 12.08 -8.31 -22.02
N MET A 6 11.73 -7.19 -21.40
CA MET A 6 11.07 -6.11 -22.11
C MET A 6 11.86 -5.79 -23.38
N THR A 7 11.17 -5.50 -24.45
CA THR A 7 11.78 -5.10 -25.73
C THR A 7 12.59 -3.83 -25.52
N SER A 8 13.80 -3.81 -25.95
CA SER A 8 15.01 -3.11 -25.58
C SER A 8 15.09 -1.58 -25.69
N ASP A 9 14.00 -0.80 -25.67
CA ASP A 9 14.10 0.65 -25.83
C ASP A 9 13.35 1.51 -24.77
N ALA A 10 12.64 0.90 -23.81
CA ALA A 10 12.05 1.64 -22.71
C ALA A 10 13.16 2.24 -21.83
N THR A 11 13.16 3.55 -21.68
CA THR A 11 14.15 4.22 -20.83
C THR A 11 13.75 4.07 -19.38
N VAL A 12 14.33 3.10 -18.68
CA VAL A 12 14.12 2.88 -17.25
C VAL A 12 14.63 4.10 -16.47
N PRO A 13 13.82 4.71 -15.59
CA PRO A 13 14.28 5.81 -14.75
C PRO A 13 15.34 5.34 -13.75
N SER A 14 16.31 6.20 -13.44
CA SER A 14 17.30 5.89 -12.38
C SER A 14 16.69 6.05 -10.98
N SER A 15 15.61 6.81 -10.85
CA SER A 15 14.84 7.03 -9.62
C SER A 15 13.52 7.73 -9.93
N THR A 16 12.56 7.63 -9.01
CA THR A 16 11.27 8.33 -9.06
C THR A 16 11.07 9.19 -7.80
N TYR A 17 10.20 10.19 -7.91
CA TYR A 17 9.71 10.97 -6.78
C TYR A 17 8.19 11.06 -6.88
N ARG A 18 7.49 10.44 -5.93
CA ARG A 18 6.02 10.39 -5.90
C ARG A 18 5.43 11.70 -5.39
N LEU A 19 4.56 12.32 -6.20
CA LEU A 19 3.75 13.49 -5.86
C LEU A 19 2.27 13.16 -5.80
N GLN A 20 1.59 13.58 -4.74
CA GLN A 20 0.15 13.50 -4.59
C GLN A 20 -0.50 14.74 -5.22
N ILE A 21 -1.00 14.59 -6.45
CA ILE A 21 -1.65 15.65 -7.22
C ILE A 21 -3.11 15.79 -6.79
N ARG A 22 -3.50 17.00 -6.39
CA ARG A 22 -4.84 17.32 -5.86
C ARG A 22 -5.12 18.82 -5.99
N GLY A 23 -6.34 19.27 -5.66
CA GLY A 23 -6.72 20.66 -5.83
C GLY A 23 -5.77 21.69 -5.16
N ARG A 24 -5.26 21.37 -3.97
CA ARG A 24 -4.29 22.24 -3.25
C ARG A 24 -2.82 22.04 -3.66
N PHE A 25 -2.53 21.03 -4.49
CA PHE A 25 -1.22 20.81 -5.12
C PHE A 25 -1.46 20.30 -6.54
N PRO A 26 -1.85 21.19 -7.47
CA PRO A 26 -2.18 20.82 -8.85
C PRO A 26 -0.92 20.56 -9.69
N LEU A 27 -1.11 20.11 -10.93
CA LEU A 27 -0.04 19.83 -11.89
C LEU A 27 0.86 21.03 -12.16
N SER A 28 0.33 22.26 -12.09
CA SER A 28 1.15 23.48 -12.20
C SER A 28 2.15 23.62 -11.03
N ALA A 29 1.74 23.27 -9.82
CA ALA A 29 2.66 23.28 -8.67
C ALA A 29 3.73 22.20 -8.79
N ALA A 30 3.40 21.04 -9.38
CA ALA A 30 4.38 20.01 -9.70
C ALA A 30 5.38 20.50 -10.77
N ALA A 31 4.92 21.25 -11.78
CA ALA A 31 5.80 21.88 -12.77
C ALA A 31 6.75 22.90 -12.14
N GLU A 32 6.28 23.72 -11.20
CA GLU A 32 7.10 24.68 -10.44
C GLU A 32 8.12 23.98 -9.51
N LEU A 33 7.85 22.73 -9.13
CA LEU A 33 8.74 21.94 -8.26
C LEU A 33 9.81 21.20 -9.05
N ALA A 34 9.66 21.03 -10.35
CA ALA A 34 10.50 20.14 -11.17
C ALA A 34 12.00 20.46 -11.12
N ASP A 35 12.38 21.75 -11.00
CA ASP A 35 13.76 22.18 -10.84
C ASP A 35 14.39 21.69 -9.52
N TYR A 36 13.62 21.70 -8.42
CA TYR A 36 14.04 21.12 -7.14
C TYR A 36 14.27 19.60 -7.27
N LEU A 37 13.35 18.89 -7.93
CA LEU A 37 13.47 17.44 -8.11
C LEU A 37 14.69 17.09 -8.98
N GLN A 38 14.94 17.88 -10.02
CA GLN A 38 16.14 17.73 -10.83
C GLN A 38 17.41 18.01 -10.01
N ALA A 39 17.41 19.06 -9.18
CA ALA A 39 18.52 19.40 -8.30
C ALA A 39 18.74 18.34 -7.21
N LEU A 40 17.68 17.70 -6.70
CA LEU A 40 17.75 16.59 -5.75
C LEU A 40 18.44 15.36 -6.37
N GLY A 41 18.35 15.17 -7.67
CA GLY A 41 18.93 14.04 -8.40
C GLY A 41 17.91 13.06 -8.96
N VAL A 42 16.62 13.36 -8.82
CA VAL A 42 15.52 12.55 -9.36
C VAL A 42 15.59 12.51 -10.90
N SER A 43 15.22 11.40 -11.50
CA SER A 43 15.14 11.27 -12.96
C SER A 43 13.70 11.20 -13.48
N ALA A 44 12.71 10.87 -12.63
CA ALA A 44 11.32 10.81 -13.04
C ALA A 44 10.37 11.38 -11.98
N ILE A 45 9.41 12.19 -12.42
CA ILE A 45 8.28 12.66 -11.60
C ILE A 45 7.19 11.59 -11.65
N TYR A 46 6.81 11.05 -10.51
CA TYR A 46 5.79 10.01 -10.41
C TYR A 46 4.50 10.60 -9.81
N LEU A 47 3.45 10.65 -10.60
CA LEU A 47 2.19 11.31 -10.26
C LEU A 47 1.18 10.31 -9.69
N SER A 48 0.44 10.71 -8.65
CA SER A 48 -0.83 10.05 -8.30
C SER A 48 -1.83 10.16 -9.46
N PRO A 49 -2.97 9.43 -9.44
CA PRO A 49 -3.92 9.49 -10.55
C PRO A 49 -4.38 10.92 -10.86
N ILE A 50 -4.37 11.29 -12.15
CA ILE A 50 -4.69 12.66 -12.61
C ILE A 50 -5.91 12.73 -13.53
N LEU A 51 -6.53 11.59 -13.88
CA LEU A 51 -7.81 11.59 -14.56
C LEU A 51 -8.91 12.13 -13.65
N GLN A 52 -9.99 12.61 -14.23
CA GLN A 52 -11.08 13.24 -13.49
C GLN A 52 -11.65 12.29 -12.44
N ALA A 53 -11.59 12.69 -11.17
CA ALA A 53 -12.07 11.96 -10.01
C ALA A 53 -13.32 12.63 -9.42
N THR A 54 -13.87 12.06 -8.36
CA THR A 54 -14.94 12.68 -7.57
C THR A 54 -14.47 14.04 -7.07
N SER A 55 -15.32 15.06 -7.16
CA SER A 55 -14.98 16.43 -6.71
C SER A 55 -14.54 16.44 -5.27
N GLY A 56 -13.43 17.15 -4.99
CA GLY A 56 -12.80 17.20 -3.69
C GLY A 56 -11.95 15.98 -3.31
N SER A 57 -11.79 14.99 -4.19
CA SER A 57 -10.95 13.81 -3.94
C SER A 57 -9.49 14.19 -3.70
N ASP A 58 -8.96 13.82 -2.54
CA ASP A 58 -7.56 14.07 -2.15
C ASP A 58 -6.57 13.03 -2.73
N HIS A 59 -7.07 11.90 -3.26
CA HIS A 59 -6.24 10.78 -3.72
C HIS A 59 -6.32 10.49 -5.23
N GLY A 60 -7.48 10.65 -5.87
CA GLY A 60 -7.67 10.49 -7.31
C GLY A 60 -7.95 9.05 -7.77
N TYR A 61 -8.07 8.07 -6.87
CA TYR A 61 -8.39 6.68 -7.24
C TYR A 61 -9.87 6.45 -7.51
N ASP A 62 -10.74 7.40 -7.19
CA ASP A 62 -12.18 7.39 -7.42
C ASP A 62 -12.54 8.10 -8.73
N ILE A 63 -11.96 7.61 -9.84
CA ILE A 63 -12.11 8.19 -11.18
C ILE A 63 -13.57 8.18 -11.62
N THR A 64 -14.11 9.33 -12.01
CA THR A 64 -15.45 9.49 -12.54
C THR A 64 -15.47 9.63 -14.07
N SER A 65 -14.35 9.99 -14.68
CA SER A 65 -14.22 10.06 -16.14
C SER A 65 -12.79 9.75 -16.60
N HIS A 66 -12.66 8.82 -17.55
CA HIS A 66 -11.37 8.52 -18.19
C HIS A 66 -11.05 9.42 -19.39
N ARG A 67 -11.92 10.39 -19.71
CA ARG A 67 -11.85 11.16 -20.95
C ARG A 67 -11.01 12.43 -20.86
N GLN A 68 -10.64 12.83 -19.66
CA GLN A 68 -9.92 14.09 -19.43
C GLN A 68 -9.12 14.09 -18.12
N VAL A 69 -8.12 14.96 -18.10
CA VAL A 69 -7.41 15.32 -16.87
C VAL A 69 -8.36 16.07 -15.95
N ASP A 70 -8.32 15.79 -14.65
CA ASP A 70 -9.14 16.43 -13.65
C ASP A 70 -8.95 17.96 -13.64
N PRO A 71 -10.01 18.75 -13.86
CA PRO A 71 -9.93 20.21 -13.80
C PRO A 71 -9.45 20.73 -12.44
N GLU A 72 -9.83 20.07 -11.33
CA GLU A 72 -9.39 20.45 -9.97
C GLU A 72 -7.90 20.21 -9.77
N ARG A 73 -7.29 19.27 -10.51
CA ARG A 73 -5.84 18.97 -10.52
C ARG A 73 -5.06 19.79 -11.54
N GLY A 74 -5.68 20.77 -12.20
CA GLY A 74 -5.04 21.67 -13.16
C GLY A 74 -5.40 21.37 -14.63
N GLY A 75 -6.19 20.35 -14.92
CA GLY A 75 -6.67 20.01 -16.25
C GLY A 75 -5.55 19.74 -17.26
N GLU A 76 -5.93 19.66 -18.53
CA GLU A 76 -4.97 19.40 -19.63
C GLU A 76 -3.91 20.50 -19.74
N GLN A 77 -4.24 21.75 -19.42
CA GLN A 77 -3.25 22.84 -19.44
C GLN A 77 -2.13 22.61 -18.40
N GLY A 78 -2.49 22.21 -17.19
CA GLY A 78 -1.50 21.89 -16.15
C GLY A 78 -0.64 20.69 -16.53
N ARG A 79 -1.25 19.65 -17.14
CA ARG A 79 -0.53 18.47 -17.64
C ARG A 79 0.50 18.84 -18.72
N LEU A 80 0.09 19.64 -19.69
CA LEU A 80 0.99 20.10 -20.76
C LEU A 80 2.13 20.97 -20.23
N ALA A 81 1.86 21.85 -19.26
CA ALA A 81 2.89 22.67 -18.62
C ALA A 81 3.91 21.78 -17.89
N LEU A 82 3.46 20.78 -17.12
CA LEU A 82 4.36 19.83 -16.47
C LEU A 82 5.19 19.04 -17.47
N ALA A 83 4.57 18.51 -18.54
CA ALA A 83 5.28 17.75 -19.58
C ALA A 83 6.35 18.59 -20.29
N ALA A 84 6.06 19.86 -20.57
CA ALA A 84 7.03 20.79 -21.17
C ALA A 84 8.22 21.03 -20.23
N THR A 85 7.95 21.36 -18.95
CA THR A 85 8.99 21.60 -17.94
C THR A 85 9.83 20.35 -17.68
N ALA A 86 9.20 19.18 -17.55
CA ALA A 86 9.91 17.91 -17.37
C ALA A 86 10.86 17.64 -18.55
N ARG A 87 10.41 17.85 -19.78
CA ARG A 87 11.23 17.69 -20.99
C ARG A 87 12.42 18.65 -21.03
N GLU A 88 12.21 19.95 -20.66
CA GLU A 88 13.28 20.94 -20.60
C GLU A 88 14.36 20.57 -19.58
N LEU A 89 13.96 19.96 -18.46
CA LEU A 89 14.85 19.56 -17.37
C LEU A 89 15.42 18.14 -17.54
N GLY A 90 15.04 17.42 -18.60
CA GLY A 90 15.47 16.04 -18.84
C GLY A 90 14.86 15.04 -17.83
N LEU A 91 13.69 15.36 -17.27
CA LEU A 91 12.95 14.48 -16.39
C LEU A 91 11.90 13.67 -17.15
N GLN A 92 11.73 12.43 -16.76
CA GLN A 92 10.63 11.57 -17.20
C GLN A 92 9.37 11.81 -16.37
N THR A 93 8.23 11.35 -16.88
CA THR A 93 6.96 11.34 -16.14
C THR A 93 6.41 9.92 -16.04
N VAL A 94 6.08 9.50 -14.84
CA VAL A 94 5.40 8.23 -14.53
C VAL A 94 3.99 8.56 -14.04
N VAL A 95 2.99 7.91 -14.61
CA VAL A 95 1.59 8.10 -14.21
C VAL A 95 1.03 6.86 -13.52
N ASP A 96 0.18 7.10 -12.54
CA ASP A 96 -0.57 6.09 -11.84
C ASP A 96 -1.93 5.90 -12.51
N ILE A 97 -2.28 4.69 -12.92
CA ILE A 97 -3.54 4.38 -13.59
C ILE A 97 -4.37 3.39 -12.76
N VAL A 98 -5.69 3.55 -12.83
CA VAL A 98 -6.65 2.81 -12.02
C VAL A 98 -7.57 1.99 -12.93
N PRO A 99 -7.17 0.79 -13.37
CA PRO A 99 -7.94 0.01 -14.33
C PRO A 99 -9.10 -0.77 -13.71
N ASN A 100 -9.11 -1.00 -12.39
CA ASN A 100 -10.02 -1.94 -11.75
C ASN A 100 -11.43 -1.38 -11.52
N HIS A 101 -11.59 -0.07 -11.26
CA HIS A 101 -12.84 0.51 -10.77
C HIS A 101 -13.02 1.97 -11.15
N MET A 102 -14.24 2.48 -10.95
CA MET A 102 -14.60 3.90 -11.04
C MET A 102 -15.32 4.37 -9.79
N GLY A 103 -15.21 5.66 -9.48
CA GLY A 103 -15.94 6.32 -8.41
C GLY A 103 -17.42 6.48 -8.76
N VAL A 104 -18.29 6.04 -7.86
CA VAL A 104 -19.76 6.08 -8.00
C VAL A 104 -20.48 6.65 -6.77
N ALA A 105 -19.74 7.24 -5.85
CA ALA A 105 -20.28 7.85 -4.63
C ALA A 105 -21.35 8.90 -4.90
N ASP A 106 -21.10 9.74 -5.91
CA ASP A 106 -22.10 10.66 -6.47
C ASP A 106 -22.36 10.23 -7.93
N ALA A 107 -23.47 9.55 -8.15
CA ALA A 107 -23.85 9.06 -9.47
C ALA A 107 -23.91 10.17 -10.54
N ALA A 108 -24.24 11.40 -10.15
CA ALA A 108 -24.32 12.52 -11.07
C ALA A 108 -22.96 13.02 -11.59
N GLN A 109 -21.87 12.67 -10.91
CA GLN A 109 -20.52 13.01 -11.38
C GLN A 109 -19.93 11.99 -12.34
N ASN A 110 -20.49 10.78 -12.41
CA ASN A 110 -20.04 9.72 -13.31
C ASN A 110 -21.11 9.47 -14.39
N GLU A 111 -20.91 10.07 -15.56
CA GLU A 111 -21.86 9.95 -16.66
C GLU A 111 -22.10 8.51 -17.11
N THR A 112 -21.06 7.67 -17.09
CA THR A 112 -21.12 6.26 -17.47
C THR A 112 -22.03 5.47 -16.52
N TRP A 113 -21.86 5.70 -15.21
CA TRP A 113 -22.69 5.10 -14.17
C TRP A 113 -24.11 5.66 -14.19
N TRP A 114 -24.25 6.97 -14.39
CA TRP A 114 -25.55 7.64 -14.49
C TRP A 114 -26.42 7.04 -15.61
N GLN A 115 -25.82 6.88 -16.80
CA GLN A 115 -26.55 6.28 -17.94
C GLN A 115 -26.86 4.80 -17.69
N LEU A 116 -25.96 4.05 -17.03
CA LEU A 116 -26.23 2.68 -16.64
C LEU A 116 -27.41 2.58 -15.68
N LEU A 117 -27.50 3.44 -14.68
CA LEU A 117 -28.61 3.46 -13.73
C LEU A 117 -29.94 3.87 -14.41
N ARG A 118 -29.87 4.79 -15.38
CA ARG A 118 -31.07 5.24 -16.13
C ARG A 118 -31.60 4.17 -17.06
N ASP A 119 -30.72 3.54 -17.85
CA ASP A 119 -31.11 2.71 -18.99
C ASP A 119 -31.02 1.19 -18.67
N GLY A 120 -30.43 0.83 -17.56
CA GLY A 120 -30.30 -0.54 -17.07
C GLY A 120 -29.50 -1.46 -18.02
N PRO A 121 -29.94 -2.73 -18.19
CA PRO A 121 -29.24 -3.69 -19.05
C PRO A 121 -29.18 -3.28 -20.54
N ASP A 122 -30.03 -2.36 -20.98
CA ASP A 122 -30.03 -1.86 -22.34
C ASP A 122 -29.08 -0.67 -22.56
N SER A 123 -28.42 -0.20 -21.51
CA SER A 123 -27.43 0.86 -21.58
C SER A 123 -26.24 0.46 -22.45
N GLN A 124 -25.70 1.40 -23.22
CA GLN A 124 -24.43 1.23 -23.92
C GLN A 124 -23.26 0.93 -22.96
N TYR A 125 -23.43 1.24 -21.68
CA TYR A 125 -22.45 0.99 -20.61
C TYR A 125 -22.75 -0.27 -19.79
N ALA A 126 -23.72 -1.09 -20.19
CA ALA A 126 -24.05 -2.32 -19.47
C ALA A 126 -22.87 -3.33 -19.41
N ALA A 127 -21.99 -3.30 -20.44
CA ALA A 127 -20.77 -4.10 -20.46
C ALA A 127 -19.58 -3.50 -19.68
N TRP A 128 -19.67 -2.20 -19.27
CA TRP A 128 -18.57 -1.53 -18.59
C TRP A 128 -18.37 -2.02 -17.16
N PHE A 129 -19.49 -2.13 -16.43
CA PHE A 129 -19.47 -2.50 -15.03
C PHE A 129 -19.78 -3.99 -14.84
N ASP A 130 -19.18 -4.54 -13.84
CA ASP A 130 -19.32 -5.95 -13.50
C ASP A 130 -20.53 -6.16 -12.59
N VAL A 131 -21.73 -6.20 -13.18
CA VAL A 131 -23.02 -6.32 -12.49
C VAL A 131 -23.61 -7.72 -12.68
N ASP A 132 -24.01 -8.37 -11.58
CA ASP A 132 -24.86 -9.56 -11.58
C ASP A 132 -26.34 -9.16 -11.66
N TRP A 133 -26.81 -8.88 -12.88
CA TRP A 133 -28.18 -8.47 -13.14
C TRP A 133 -29.21 -9.51 -12.66
N LYS A 134 -28.86 -10.80 -12.73
CA LYS A 134 -29.76 -11.87 -12.34
C LYS A 134 -29.98 -11.90 -10.83
N ALA A 135 -28.94 -11.72 -10.04
CA ALA A 135 -29.04 -11.64 -8.58
C ALA A 135 -29.83 -10.42 -8.10
N GLY A 136 -29.84 -9.36 -8.90
CA GLY A 136 -30.58 -8.14 -8.60
C GLY A 136 -32.01 -8.08 -9.18
N ASP A 137 -32.52 -9.17 -9.77
CA ASP A 137 -33.80 -9.19 -10.47
C ASP A 137 -33.90 -8.08 -11.56
N GLY A 138 -32.80 -7.91 -12.33
CA GLY A 138 -32.66 -6.87 -13.36
C GLY A 138 -32.40 -5.47 -12.83
N ARG A 139 -32.05 -5.32 -11.56
CA ARG A 139 -31.76 -4.04 -10.87
C ARG A 139 -30.41 -4.05 -10.19
N ILE A 140 -29.76 -2.89 -10.15
CA ILE A 140 -28.53 -2.68 -9.39
C ILE A 140 -28.89 -2.34 -7.94
N LYS A 141 -28.34 -3.05 -6.97
CA LYS A 141 -28.54 -2.79 -5.54
C LYS A 141 -27.58 -1.72 -5.07
N LEU A 142 -28.06 -0.55 -4.69
CA LEU A 142 -27.27 0.59 -4.22
C LEU A 142 -27.42 0.75 -2.70
N PRO A 143 -26.42 0.42 -1.90
CA PRO A 143 -26.51 0.43 -0.44
C PRO A 143 -26.22 1.83 0.14
N VAL A 144 -27.10 2.77 -0.14
CA VAL A 144 -26.96 4.20 0.25
C VAL A 144 -27.91 4.63 1.37
N LEU A 145 -28.94 3.82 1.68
CA LEU A 145 -29.90 4.15 2.72
C LEU A 145 -29.35 3.85 4.11
N GLY A 146 -29.72 4.68 5.09
CA GLY A 146 -29.45 4.40 6.51
C GLY A 146 -30.25 3.17 6.99
N ASP A 147 -29.90 2.64 8.20
CA ASP A 147 -30.55 1.43 8.76
C ASP A 147 -32.07 1.58 8.94
N ASP A 148 -32.52 2.75 9.37
CA ASP A 148 -33.93 3.06 9.62
C ASP A 148 -34.58 3.79 8.44
N ALA A 149 -33.91 3.84 7.28
CA ALA A 149 -34.43 4.55 6.13
C ALA A 149 -35.58 3.80 5.47
N SER A 150 -36.63 4.53 5.14
CA SER A 150 -37.79 4.07 4.36
C SER A 150 -37.91 4.87 3.07
N ASP A 151 -38.72 4.36 2.15
CA ASP A 151 -39.03 5.06 0.89
C ASP A 151 -39.65 6.45 1.14
N ASP A 152 -40.17 6.73 2.32
CA ASP A 152 -40.71 8.04 2.71
C ASP A 152 -39.63 9.14 2.79
N GLN A 153 -38.35 8.77 2.89
CA GLN A 153 -37.23 9.71 2.88
C GLN A 153 -36.77 10.04 1.46
N LEU A 154 -37.30 9.35 0.45
CA LEU A 154 -37.02 9.65 -0.93
C LEU A 154 -37.88 10.84 -1.41
N SER A 155 -37.29 11.66 -2.24
CA SER A 155 -38.01 12.75 -2.90
C SER A 155 -37.87 12.69 -4.41
N LEU A 156 -38.87 13.18 -5.11
CA LEU A 156 -38.90 13.25 -6.55
C LEU A 156 -38.73 14.72 -6.98
N ASP A 157 -37.63 15.00 -7.68
CA ASP A 157 -37.38 16.30 -8.27
C ASP A 157 -37.74 16.27 -9.76
N VAL A 158 -38.77 17.02 -10.12
CA VAL A 158 -39.26 17.18 -11.50
C VAL A 158 -39.07 18.60 -12.02
N THR A 159 -38.32 19.44 -11.30
CA THR A 159 -38.15 20.87 -11.64
C THR A 159 -37.03 21.11 -12.66
N GLY A 160 -36.11 20.16 -12.80
CA GLY A 160 -34.98 20.20 -13.73
C GLY A 160 -35.34 19.76 -15.17
N PRO A 161 -34.36 19.74 -16.06
CA PRO A 161 -34.53 19.29 -17.44
C PRO A 161 -34.84 17.79 -17.54
N SER A 162 -34.49 16.99 -16.54
CA SER A 162 -34.85 15.60 -16.37
C SER A 162 -35.28 15.37 -14.92
N ALA A 163 -36.24 14.47 -14.72
CA ALA A 163 -36.66 14.08 -13.38
C ALA A 163 -35.58 13.25 -12.69
N GLU A 164 -35.45 13.44 -11.38
CA GLU A 164 -34.46 12.75 -10.54
C GLU A 164 -35.10 12.23 -9.26
N LEU A 165 -34.62 11.06 -8.79
CA LEU A 165 -34.84 10.62 -7.42
C LEU A 165 -33.73 11.19 -6.53
N ARG A 166 -34.07 11.62 -5.32
CA ARG A 166 -33.12 12.15 -4.34
C ARG A 166 -33.27 11.46 -2.99
N TYR A 167 -32.11 11.24 -2.36
CA TYR A 167 -31.98 10.83 -0.97
C TYR A 167 -30.92 11.72 -0.32
N PHE A 168 -31.34 12.69 0.47
CA PHE A 168 -30.47 13.79 0.95
C PHE A 168 -29.72 14.45 -0.21
N GLU A 169 -28.39 14.46 -0.17
CA GLU A 169 -27.53 14.98 -1.23
C GLU A 169 -27.39 14.06 -2.45
N HIS A 170 -27.72 12.77 -2.30
CA HIS A 170 -27.59 11.80 -3.39
C HIS A 170 -28.68 12.01 -4.46
N ARG A 171 -28.26 11.96 -5.70
CA ARG A 171 -29.10 12.13 -6.90
C ARG A 171 -29.02 10.90 -7.77
N PHE A 172 -30.15 10.45 -8.27
CA PHE A 172 -30.25 9.27 -9.13
C PHE A 172 -31.09 9.56 -10.35
N PRO A 173 -30.71 9.05 -11.55
CA PRO A 173 -31.49 9.25 -12.76
C PRO A 173 -32.80 8.46 -12.72
N ILE A 174 -33.77 8.92 -13.46
CA ILE A 174 -35.04 8.23 -13.66
C ILE A 174 -35.11 7.73 -15.09
N ALA A 175 -35.49 6.45 -15.26
CA ALA A 175 -35.71 5.83 -16.56
C ALA A 175 -36.88 6.52 -17.30
N GLU A 176 -36.72 6.72 -18.60
CA GLU A 176 -37.69 7.43 -19.43
C GLU A 176 -39.09 6.77 -19.38
N GLY A 177 -40.11 7.58 -19.22
CA GLY A 177 -41.52 7.11 -19.21
C GLY A 177 -41.97 6.40 -17.92
N THR A 178 -41.11 6.35 -16.88
CA THR A 178 -41.44 5.67 -15.60
C THR A 178 -42.14 6.57 -14.59
N VAL A 179 -42.17 7.90 -14.78
CA VAL A 179 -42.94 8.86 -13.98
C VAL A 179 -44.34 8.98 -14.55
N LYS A 180 -45.37 8.81 -13.71
CA LYS A 180 -46.79 8.96 -14.05
C LYS A 180 -47.40 10.06 -13.21
N PRO A 181 -48.48 10.70 -13.72
CA PRO A 181 -49.19 11.71 -12.95
C PRO A 181 -49.70 11.15 -11.62
N GLY A 182 -49.34 11.80 -10.51
CA GLY A 182 -49.76 11.40 -9.16
C GLY A 182 -48.87 10.43 -8.46
N ASP A 183 -47.75 9.98 -9.09
CA ASP A 183 -46.76 9.12 -8.44
C ASP A 183 -46.03 9.84 -7.29
N GLY A 184 -45.79 9.11 -6.21
CA GLY A 184 -44.81 9.47 -5.19
C GLY A 184 -43.42 8.94 -5.53
N ALA A 185 -42.41 9.35 -4.76
CA ALA A 185 -41.04 8.91 -4.97
C ALA A 185 -40.87 7.37 -4.89
N ALA A 186 -41.59 6.71 -3.97
CA ALA A 186 -41.60 5.26 -3.83
C ALA A 186 -42.13 4.53 -5.06
N ASP A 187 -43.22 5.07 -5.66
CA ASP A 187 -43.81 4.48 -6.88
C ASP A 187 -42.87 4.57 -8.06
N VAL A 188 -42.13 5.68 -8.19
CA VAL A 188 -41.12 5.87 -9.22
C VAL A 188 -39.91 4.98 -8.94
N HIS A 189 -39.41 4.93 -7.73
CA HIS A 189 -38.28 4.10 -7.33
C HIS A 189 -38.52 2.61 -7.63
N ALA A 190 -39.71 2.11 -7.39
CA ALA A 190 -40.07 0.71 -7.65
C ALA A 190 -39.94 0.31 -9.16
N ARG A 191 -39.88 1.28 -10.08
CA ARG A 191 -39.80 1.05 -11.54
C ARG A 191 -38.42 1.33 -12.13
N GLN A 192 -37.42 1.68 -11.30
CA GLN A 192 -36.06 1.98 -11.80
C GLN A 192 -35.24 0.71 -12.02
N HIS A 193 -34.15 0.83 -12.79
CA HIS A 193 -33.17 -0.23 -13.02
C HIS A 193 -32.19 -0.39 -11.86
N TYR A 194 -32.41 0.33 -10.78
CA TYR A 194 -31.68 0.21 -9.53
C TYR A 194 -32.62 0.14 -8.34
N GLN A 195 -32.12 -0.30 -7.21
CA GLN A 195 -32.83 -0.28 -5.95
C GLN A 195 -31.90 0.27 -4.87
N LEU A 196 -32.34 1.34 -4.21
CA LEU A 196 -31.69 1.86 -3.03
C LEU A 196 -32.00 0.93 -1.87
N ILE A 197 -30.98 0.45 -1.17
CA ILE A 197 -31.09 -0.47 -0.04
C ILE A 197 -30.35 0.07 1.17
N GLY A 198 -30.71 -0.41 2.36
CA GLY A 198 -29.96 -0.12 3.59
C GLY A 198 -28.51 -0.59 3.47
N TYR A 199 -27.56 0.22 3.94
CA TYR A 199 -26.12 -0.03 3.74
C TYR A 199 -25.65 -1.38 4.31
N ARG A 200 -26.28 -1.89 5.39
CA ARG A 200 -25.96 -3.22 5.96
C ARG A 200 -26.36 -4.38 5.06
N ARG A 201 -27.37 -4.18 4.21
CA ARG A 201 -27.82 -5.19 3.24
C ARG A 201 -26.81 -5.46 2.14
N ALA A 202 -25.79 -4.57 1.99
CA ALA A 202 -24.71 -4.79 1.05
C ALA A 202 -23.95 -6.10 1.29
N ASP A 203 -23.84 -6.56 2.53
CA ASP A 203 -23.13 -7.78 2.88
C ASP A 203 -23.69 -9.03 2.18
N ASP A 204 -24.99 -9.05 1.94
CA ASP A 204 -25.67 -10.20 1.32
C ASP A 204 -26.21 -9.89 -0.09
N GLU A 205 -26.60 -8.64 -0.36
CA GLU A 205 -27.36 -8.27 -1.55
C GLU A 205 -26.56 -7.50 -2.60
N GLN A 206 -25.31 -7.13 -2.31
CA GLN A 206 -24.44 -6.46 -3.27
C GLN A 206 -24.31 -7.28 -4.56
N ASN A 207 -24.60 -6.65 -5.70
CA ASN A 207 -24.64 -7.36 -6.97
C ASN A 207 -23.79 -6.71 -8.09
N TYR A 208 -22.87 -5.83 -7.73
CA TYR A 208 -21.79 -5.39 -8.63
C TYR A 208 -20.44 -5.55 -7.91
N ARG A 209 -19.38 -5.81 -8.70
CA ARG A 209 -18.03 -5.91 -8.15
C ARG A 209 -17.56 -4.56 -7.65
N ARG A 210 -16.82 -4.57 -6.54
CA ARG A 210 -16.27 -3.38 -5.88
C ARG A 210 -14.76 -3.46 -5.81
N PHE A 211 -14.12 -2.32 -5.57
CA PHE A 211 -12.76 -2.32 -5.03
C PHE A 211 -12.83 -2.76 -3.57
N PHE A 212 -12.33 -3.97 -3.29
CA PHE A 212 -12.51 -4.65 -2.01
C PHE A 212 -13.99 -4.64 -1.55
N ALA A 213 -14.27 -3.97 -0.43
CA ALA A 213 -15.60 -3.83 0.13
C ALA A 213 -16.17 -2.41 0.00
N VAL A 214 -15.54 -1.52 -0.78
CA VAL A 214 -15.92 -0.11 -0.92
C VAL A 214 -17.04 0.02 -1.95
N THR A 215 -18.27 0.28 -1.49
CA THR A 215 -19.47 0.35 -2.33
C THR A 215 -19.48 1.52 -3.31
N GLU A 216 -18.72 2.57 -3.01
CA GLU A 216 -18.55 3.77 -3.84
C GLU A 216 -17.54 3.58 -4.98
N LEU A 217 -16.88 2.42 -5.06
CA LEU A 217 -15.89 2.10 -6.09
C LEU A 217 -16.33 0.87 -6.89
N ALA A 218 -17.07 1.10 -7.98
CA ALA A 218 -17.64 0.04 -8.81
C ALA A 218 -16.62 -0.51 -9.81
N GLY A 219 -16.45 -1.84 -9.82
CA GLY A 219 -15.52 -2.52 -10.72
C GLY A 219 -15.91 -2.43 -12.19
N ILE A 220 -14.93 -2.13 -13.05
CA ILE A 220 -15.10 -2.10 -14.51
C ILE A 220 -14.44 -3.31 -15.18
N ARG A 221 -14.90 -3.65 -16.38
CA ARG A 221 -14.52 -4.88 -17.10
C ARG A 221 -13.49 -4.59 -18.18
N VAL A 222 -12.27 -4.23 -17.76
CA VAL A 222 -11.18 -3.94 -18.71
C VAL A 222 -10.67 -5.16 -19.48
N GLU A 223 -11.14 -6.35 -19.15
CA GLU A 223 -10.97 -7.55 -19.98
C GLU A 223 -11.74 -7.44 -21.31
N ASP A 224 -12.81 -6.64 -21.36
CA ASP A 224 -13.48 -6.27 -22.61
C ASP A 224 -12.61 -5.25 -23.38
N PRO A 225 -12.23 -5.53 -24.63
CA PRO A 225 -11.40 -4.64 -25.44
C PRO A 225 -11.98 -3.23 -25.60
N ALA A 226 -13.29 -3.08 -25.76
CA ALA A 226 -13.93 -1.78 -25.93
C ALA A 226 -13.86 -0.93 -24.65
N VAL A 227 -13.96 -1.57 -23.48
CA VAL A 227 -13.80 -0.91 -22.18
C VAL A 227 -12.34 -0.51 -21.97
N PHE A 228 -11.38 -1.40 -22.28
CA PHE A 228 -9.95 -1.09 -22.23
C PHE A 228 -9.63 0.11 -23.13
N ASP A 229 -10.01 0.07 -24.40
CA ASP A 229 -9.69 1.13 -25.36
C ASP A 229 -10.26 2.49 -24.90
N ALA A 230 -11.49 2.52 -24.41
CA ALA A 230 -12.11 3.75 -23.98
C ALA A 230 -11.56 4.28 -22.64
N SER A 231 -11.21 3.41 -21.70
CA SER A 231 -10.67 3.81 -20.39
C SER A 231 -9.19 4.20 -20.44
N HIS A 232 -8.43 3.75 -21.45
CA HIS A 232 -7.00 4.03 -21.59
C HIS A 232 -6.67 5.05 -22.68
N ALA A 233 -7.66 5.49 -23.46
CA ALA A 233 -7.44 6.37 -24.62
C ALA A 233 -6.62 7.63 -24.28
N GLU A 234 -6.94 8.32 -23.19
CA GLU A 234 -6.22 9.53 -22.78
C GLU A 234 -4.78 9.24 -22.36
N ILE A 235 -4.57 8.22 -21.55
CA ILE A 235 -3.22 7.83 -21.08
C ILE A 235 -2.35 7.41 -22.26
N LEU A 236 -2.86 6.59 -23.17
CA LEU A 236 -2.15 6.17 -24.37
C LEU A 236 -1.87 7.34 -25.33
N ARG A 237 -2.74 8.34 -25.37
CA ARG A 237 -2.48 9.60 -26.08
C ARG A 237 -1.26 10.34 -25.50
N TRP A 238 -1.13 10.40 -24.17
CA TRP A 238 0.02 11.03 -23.52
C TRP A 238 1.31 10.26 -23.77
N VAL A 239 1.25 8.94 -23.75
CA VAL A 239 2.38 8.06 -24.10
C VAL A 239 2.81 8.30 -25.55
N ALA A 240 1.86 8.28 -26.49
CA ALA A 240 2.14 8.51 -27.91
C ALA A 240 2.71 9.92 -28.21
N ALA A 241 2.34 10.91 -27.39
CA ALA A 241 2.91 12.27 -27.47
C ALA A 241 4.33 12.38 -26.87
N GLY A 242 4.82 11.32 -26.21
CA GLY A 242 6.10 11.34 -25.49
C GLY A 242 6.08 12.16 -24.19
N ASP A 243 4.89 12.40 -23.63
CA ASP A 243 4.72 13.13 -22.39
C ASP A 243 4.81 12.22 -21.15
N VAL A 244 4.62 10.91 -21.34
CA VAL A 244 4.66 9.87 -20.30
C VAL A 244 5.59 8.75 -20.75
N GLN A 245 6.53 8.34 -19.89
CA GLN A 245 7.53 7.29 -20.12
C GLN A 245 7.38 6.10 -19.19
N GLY A 246 6.55 6.22 -18.15
CA GLY A 246 6.30 5.11 -17.21
C GLY A 246 4.86 5.05 -16.75
N ILE A 247 4.39 3.85 -16.43
CA ILE A 247 3.04 3.57 -15.96
C ILE A 247 3.11 2.68 -14.70
N ARG A 248 2.44 3.11 -13.65
CA ARG A 248 2.16 2.28 -12.47
C ARG A 248 0.72 1.80 -12.55
N ILE A 249 0.51 0.52 -12.43
CA ILE A 249 -0.82 -0.10 -12.48
C ILE A 249 -1.31 -0.36 -11.06
N ASP A 250 -2.43 0.29 -10.72
CA ASP A 250 -3.15 0.11 -9.46
C ASP A 250 -3.89 -1.23 -9.44
N HIS A 251 -3.75 -1.97 -8.36
CA HIS A 251 -4.54 -3.15 -8.00
C HIS A 251 -4.81 -4.14 -9.16
N PRO A 252 -3.79 -4.70 -9.81
CA PRO A 252 -3.99 -5.67 -10.90
C PRO A 252 -4.70 -6.95 -10.43
N ASP A 253 -4.58 -7.32 -9.15
CA ASP A 253 -5.22 -8.51 -8.57
C ASP A 253 -6.76 -8.43 -8.56
N GLY A 254 -7.34 -7.24 -8.67
CA GLY A 254 -8.78 -7.05 -8.83
C GLY A 254 -9.32 -7.34 -10.22
N LEU A 255 -8.47 -7.41 -11.25
CA LEU A 255 -8.88 -7.62 -12.63
C LEU A 255 -9.35 -9.08 -12.88
N ALA A 256 -10.23 -9.28 -13.83
CA ALA A 256 -10.66 -10.62 -14.23
C ALA A 256 -9.51 -11.40 -14.88
N ASP A 257 -8.74 -10.76 -15.76
CA ASP A 257 -7.58 -11.31 -16.46
C ASP A 257 -6.39 -10.36 -16.37
N PRO A 258 -5.61 -10.39 -15.28
CA PRO A 258 -4.43 -9.55 -15.14
C PRO A 258 -3.38 -9.74 -16.23
N ALA A 259 -3.12 -10.97 -16.63
CA ALA A 259 -2.10 -11.29 -17.65
C ALA A 259 -2.50 -10.70 -19.02
N GLY A 260 -3.72 -10.97 -19.48
CA GLY A 260 -4.21 -10.44 -20.75
C GLY A 260 -4.33 -8.90 -20.75
N TYR A 261 -4.63 -8.30 -19.59
CA TYR A 261 -4.59 -6.84 -19.43
C TYR A 261 -3.18 -6.29 -19.61
N LEU A 262 -2.19 -6.88 -18.93
CA LEU A 262 -0.79 -6.45 -19.02
C LEU A 262 -0.22 -6.63 -20.41
N ASP A 263 -0.52 -7.74 -21.09
CA ASP A 263 -0.11 -7.98 -22.47
C ASP A 263 -0.67 -6.90 -23.42
N ARG A 264 -1.94 -6.55 -23.26
CA ARG A 264 -2.61 -5.51 -24.06
C ARG A 264 -1.99 -4.14 -23.80
N LEU A 265 -1.76 -3.79 -22.54
CA LEU A 265 -1.16 -2.51 -22.17
C LEU A 265 0.28 -2.39 -22.68
N ALA A 266 1.10 -3.42 -22.51
CA ALA A 266 2.48 -3.44 -23.01
C ALA A 266 2.54 -3.34 -24.54
N ALA A 267 1.61 -3.98 -25.25
CA ALA A 267 1.50 -3.85 -26.71
C ALA A 267 1.08 -2.43 -27.15
N ALA A 268 0.23 -1.75 -26.35
CA ALA A 268 -0.21 -0.38 -26.64
C ALA A 268 0.80 0.69 -26.21
N ALA A 269 1.69 0.40 -25.27
CA ALA A 269 2.71 1.30 -24.73
C ALA A 269 4.08 0.59 -24.67
N PRO A 270 4.67 0.16 -25.82
CA PRO A 270 5.84 -0.72 -25.85
C PRO A 270 7.11 -0.08 -25.29
N ASP A 271 7.18 1.26 -25.30
CA ASP A 271 8.35 2.02 -24.84
C ASP A 271 8.21 2.51 -23.39
N CYS A 272 7.12 2.16 -22.70
CA CYS A 272 6.90 2.54 -21.30
C CYS A 272 7.54 1.57 -20.32
N TRP A 273 8.15 2.13 -19.27
CA TRP A 273 8.49 1.39 -18.07
C TRP A 273 7.20 1.11 -17.27
N ILE A 274 6.83 -0.16 -17.12
CA ILE A 274 5.56 -0.57 -16.50
C ILE A 274 5.84 -1.28 -15.18
N THR A 275 5.23 -0.82 -14.09
CA THR A 275 5.25 -1.45 -12.78
C THR A 275 3.83 -1.76 -12.29
N VAL A 276 3.70 -2.80 -11.47
CA VAL A 276 2.41 -3.24 -10.92
C VAL A 276 2.39 -3.13 -9.41
N GLU A 277 1.28 -2.65 -8.87
CA GLU A 277 1.01 -2.74 -7.44
C GLU A 277 0.56 -4.17 -7.11
N LYS A 278 1.51 -5.05 -7.01
CA LYS A 278 1.28 -6.43 -6.55
C LYS A 278 1.97 -6.60 -5.21
N ILE A 279 1.17 -6.94 -4.20
CA ILE A 279 1.68 -7.31 -2.89
C ILE A 279 2.02 -8.80 -2.93
N THR A 280 3.27 -9.12 -2.65
CA THR A 280 3.77 -10.50 -2.63
C THR A 280 3.98 -10.97 -1.20
N GLU A 281 3.56 -12.19 -0.93
CA GLU A 281 3.83 -12.88 0.34
C GLU A 281 5.23 -13.51 0.33
N PRO A 282 5.79 -13.88 1.50
CA PRO A 282 7.11 -14.50 1.57
C PRO A 282 7.24 -15.71 0.65
N GLY A 283 8.21 -15.67 -0.27
CA GLY A 283 8.45 -16.72 -1.26
C GLY A 283 7.59 -16.65 -2.53
N GLU A 284 6.57 -15.81 -2.57
CA GLU A 284 5.80 -15.53 -3.78
C GLU A 284 6.64 -14.74 -4.79
N ARG A 285 6.40 -14.98 -6.08
CA ARG A 285 7.07 -14.27 -7.18
C ARG A 285 6.04 -13.76 -8.17
N LEU A 286 6.38 -12.65 -8.83
CA LEU A 286 5.59 -12.23 -9.99
C LEU A 286 5.60 -13.35 -11.06
N PRO A 287 4.45 -13.57 -11.74
CA PRO A 287 4.42 -14.47 -12.88
C PRO A 287 5.45 -14.08 -13.93
N ALA A 288 6.33 -15.03 -14.30
CA ALA A 288 7.46 -14.77 -15.20
C ALA A 288 7.04 -14.30 -16.61
N GLY A 289 5.78 -14.54 -16.99
CA GLY A 289 5.23 -14.12 -18.29
C GLY A 289 4.67 -12.70 -18.31
N TRP A 290 4.60 -12.00 -17.20
CA TRP A 290 4.07 -10.63 -17.17
C TRP A 290 5.06 -9.65 -17.80
N PRO A 291 4.64 -8.87 -18.82
CA PRO A 291 5.49 -7.91 -19.51
C PRO A 291 5.64 -6.61 -18.70
N VAL A 292 6.21 -6.71 -17.50
CA VAL A 292 6.40 -5.60 -16.55
C VAL A 292 7.82 -5.57 -16.03
N ALA A 293 8.29 -4.40 -15.62
CA ALA A 293 9.60 -4.22 -15.00
C ALA A 293 9.67 -4.83 -13.59
N GLY A 294 8.54 -4.86 -12.88
CA GLY A 294 8.42 -5.42 -11.53
C GLY A 294 7.28 -4.81 -10.74
N THR A 295 7.40 -4.89 -9.41
CA THR A 295 6.44 -4.35 -8.45
C THR A 295 6.67 -2.87 -8.17
N THR A 296 5.76 -2.26 -7.37
CA THR A 296 5.93 -0.90 -6.83
C THR A 296 6.78 -0.84 -5.55
N GLY A 297 7.41 -1.95 -5.16
CA GLY A 297 8.50 -1.96 -4.17
C GLY A 297 8.11 -2.29 -2.74
N TYR A 298 6.91 -2.79 -2.44
CA TYR A 298 6.54 -3.21 -1.09
C TYR A 298 7.34 -4.44 -0.62
N ASP A 299 7.71 -5.32 -1.54
CA ASP A 299 8.64 -6.43 -1.32
C ASP A 299 10.04 -5.93 -0.88
N ALA A 300 10.58 -4.91 -1.56
CA ALA A 300 11.84 -4.28 -1.16
C ALA A 300 11.73 -3.57 0.19
N LEU A 301 10.59 -2.91 0.46
CA LEU A 301 10.32 -2.29 1.76
C LEU A 301 10.37 -3.32 2.88
N ALA A 302 9.74 -4.48 2.70
CA ALA A 302 9.74 -5.55 3.70
C ALA A 302 11.15 -6.06 3.99
N GLU A 303 11.97 -6.29 2.93
CA GLU A 303 13.36 -6.73 3.06
C GLU A 303 14.23 -5.72 3.82
N VAL A 304 14.06 -4.42 3.56
CA VAL A 304 14.82 -3.36 4.26
C VAL A 304 14.31 -3.19 5.69
N ASN A 305 13.00 -3.25 5.91
CA ASN A 305 12.41 -3.05 7.24
C ASN A 305 12.82 -4.16 8.21
N THR A 306 12.81 -5.43 7.78
CA THR A 306 13.22 -6.57 8.62
C THR A 306 14.72 -6.55 8.98
N LEU A 307 15.55 -5.91 8.14
CA LEU A 307 16.99 -5.75 8.42
C LEU A 307 17.26 -4.92 9.69
N LEU A 308 16.31 -4.06 10.10
CA LEU A 308 16.44 -3.24 11.31
C LEU A 308 16.09 -3.98 12.61
N TYR A 309 15.63 -5.23 12.52
CA TYR A 309 15.27 -6.06 13.68
C TYR A 309 16.23 -7.23 13.83
N ASP A 310 16.53 -7.57 15.08
CA ASP A 310 17.35 -8.74 15.42
C ASP A 310 16.48 -10.00 15.52
N PRO A 311 16.64 -11.00 14.64
CA PRO A 311 15.88 -12.25 14.74
C PRO A 311 15.98 -12.93 16.13
N ALA A 312 17.11 -12.77 16.82
CA ALA A 312 17.31 -13.33 18.15
C ALA A 312 16.39 -12.73 19.24
N ALA A 313 15.85 -11.54 19.02
CA ALA A 313 14.95 -10.88 19.97
C ALA A 313 13.50 -11.40 19.88
N GLU A 314 13.12 -12.14 18.85
CA GLU A 314 11.74 -12.53 18.56
C GLU A 314 11.03 -13.23 19.73
N ALA A 315 11.70 -14.24 20.31
CA ALA A 315 11.13 -15.03 21.40
C ALA A 315 10.81 -14.18 22.63
N GLU A 316 11.71 -13.26 22.98
CA GLU A 316 11.54 -12.38 24.13
C GLU A 316 10.46 -11.34 23.90
N VAL A 317 10.45 -10.69 22.72
CA VAL A 317 9.41 -9.71 22.33
C VAL A 317 8.03 -10.36 22.37
N SER A 318 7.89 -11.56 21.82
CA SER A 318 6.62 -12.30 21.80
C SER A 318 6.14 -12.69 23.21
N ARG A 319 7.07 -13.16 24.04
CA ARG A 319 6.78 -13.53 25.44
C ARG A 319 6.31 -12.31 26.24
N ARG A 320 7.03 -11.21 26.16
CA ARG A 320 6.72 -9.96 26.89
C ARG A 320 5.41 -9.33 26.41
N TYR A 321 5.17 -9.35 25.10
CA TYR A 321 3.88 -8.92 24.54
C TYR A 321 2.71 -9.70 25.15
N ALA A 322 2.80 -11.04 25.16
CA ALA A 322 1.76 -11.88 25.74
C ALA A 322 1.56 -11.65 27.26
N GLU A 323 2.64 -11.40 28.01
CA GLU A 323 2.58 -11.08 29.42
C GLU A 323 1.92 -9.72 29.69
N LEU A 324 2.32 -8.69 28.94
CA LEU A 324 1.84 -7.31 29.11
C LEU A 324 0.38 -7.14 28.69
N THR A 325 -0.03 -7.81 27.61
CA THR A 325 -1.34 -7.61 26.98
C THR A 325 -2.36 -8.67 27.31
N GLY A 326 -1.90 -9.88 27.65
CA GLY A 326 -2.75 -11.07 27.79
C GLY A 326 -3.09 -11.75 26.45
N ASP A 327 -2.71 -11.16 25.31
CA ASP A 327 -2.94 -11.75 24.01
C ASP A 327 -1.87 -12.81 23.70
N ARG A 328 -2.32 -14.05 23.54
CA ARG A 328 -1.46 -15.22 23.25
C ARG A 328 -1.67 -15.78 21.85
N ARG A 329 -2.53 -15.13 21.06
CA ARG A 329 -2.78 -15.52 19.67
C ARG A 329 -1.52 -15.34 18.84
N THR A 330 -1.28 -16.26 17.93
CA THR A 330 -0.21 -16.16 16.94
C THR A 330 -0.62 -15.23 15.80
N TRP A 331 0.33 -14.85 14.95
CA TRP A 331 0.03 -14.13 13.72
C TRP A 331 -0.99 -14.89 12.85
N ALA A 332 -0.79 -16.19 12.69
CA ALA A 332 -1.72 -17.04 11.92
C ALA A 332 -3.15 -17.03 12.48
N ASP A 333 -3.30 -16.98 13.81
CA ASP A 333 -4.64 -16.88 14.44
C ASP A 333 -5.31 -15.53 14.11
N HIS A 334 -4.56 -14.43 14.12
CA HIS A 334 -5.07 -13.10 13.75
C HIS A 334 -5.44 -13.03 12.28
N VAL A 335 -4.63 -13.59 11.39
CA VAL A 335 -4.91 -13.67 9.94
C VAL A 335 -6.18 -14.48 9.69
N GLU A 336 -6.31 -15.65 10.29
CA GLU A 336 -7.49 -16.50 10.15
C GLU A 336 -8.76 -15.77 10.62
N GLN A 337 -8.72 -15.18 11.83
CA GLN A 337 -9.86 -14.47 12.39
C GLN A 337 -10.24 -13.23 11.56
N GLY A 338 -9.27 -12.45 11.10
CA GLY A 338 -9.49 -11.28 10.26
C GLY A 338 -10.12 -11.65 8.93
N LYS A 339 -9.55 -12.62 8.21
CA LYS A 339 -10.08 -13.10 6.93
C LYS A 339 -11.48 -13.68 7.06
N ARG A 340 -11.73 -14.49 8.08
CA ARG A 340 -13.05 -15.08 8.36
C ARG A 340 -14.08 -13.99 8.62
N MET A 341 -13.78 -13.05 9.51
CA MET A 341 -14.67 -11.93 9.81
C MET A 341 -15.05 -11.18 8.52
N VAL A 342 -14.11 -10.87 7.67
CA VAL A 342 -14.33 -10.14 6.42
C VAL A 342 -15.15 -10.96 5.43
N ALA A 343 -14.86 -12.26 5.26
CA ALA A 343 -15.59 -13.15 4.37
C ALA A 343 -17.03 -13.41 4.81
N ASP A 344 -17.26 -13.45 6.13
CA ASP A 344 -18.60 -13.67 6.71
C ASP A 344 -19.43 -12.37 6.83
N THR A 345 -18.83 -11.19 6.54
CA THR A 345 -19.52 -9.89 6.65
C THR A 345 -19.38 -9.08 5.36
N ILE A 346 -18.45 -8.13 5.32
CA ILE A 346 -18.35 -7.10 4.27
C ILE A 346 -18.06 -7.64 2.86
N LEU A 347 -17.56 -8.88 2.75
CA LEU A 347 -17.31 -9.58 1.47
C LEU A 347 -18.18 -10.85 1.31
N HIS A 348 -19.22 -11.02 2.12
CA HIS A 348 -20.10 -12.19 2.03
C HIS A 348 -20.87 -12.23 0.70
N ALA A 349 -21.28 -11.08 0.17
CA ALA A 349 -21.95 -11.01 -1.13
C ALA A 349 -21.11 -11.60 -2.27
N GLU A 350 -19.80 -11.46 -2.23
CA GLU A 350 -18.85 -12.04 -3.20
C GLU A 350 -18.84 -13.57 -3.08
N ILE A 351 -18.82 -14.11 -1.88
CA ILE A 351 -18.94 -15.57 -1.63
C ILE A 351 -20.28 -16.09 -2.14
N LEU A 352 -21.39 -15.38 -1.87
CA LEU A 352 -22.71 -15.74 -2.39
C LEU A 352 -22.79 -15.70 -3.91
N ARG A 353 -22.11 -14.74 -4.56
CA ARG A 353 -22.02 -14.68 -6.02
C ARG A 353 -21.31 -15.92 -6.59
N ILE A 354 -20.20 -16.35 -5.99
CA ILE A 354 -19.51 -17.58 -6.40
C ILE A 354 -20.41 -18.79 -6.17
N THR A 355 -21.11 -18.87 -5.04
CA THR A 355 -22.06 -19.93 -4.74
C THR A 355 -23.15 -20.05 -5.81
N ARG A 356 -23.74 -18.92 -6.25
CA ARG A 356 -24.72 -18.89 -7.35
C ARG A 356 -24.10 -19.40 -8.69
N ALA A 357 -22.87 -18.98 -8.99
CA ALA A 357 -22.15 -19.45 -10.18
C ALA A 357 -21.90 -20.97 -10.14
N VAL A 358 -21.49 -21.51 -8.99
CA VAL A 358 -21.33 -22.96 -8.76
C VAL A 358 -22.65 -23.68 -8.99
N ARG A 359 -23.77 -23.20 -8.45
CA ARG A 359 -25.10 -23.81 -8.66
C ARG A 359 -25.56 -23.77 -10.10
N HIS A 360 -25.23 -22.70 -10.80
CA HIS A 360 -25.55 -22.60 -12.22
C HIS A 360 -24.77 -23.61 -13.04
N ALA A 361 -23.49 -23.79 -12.75
CA ALA A 361 -22.61 -24.76 -13.44
C ALA A 361 -22.92 -26.21 -13.05
N GLN A 362 -23.27 -26.46 -11.79
CA GLN A 362 -23.50 -27.78 -11.21
C GLN A 362 -24.82 -27.85 -10.41
N PRO A 363 -25.99 -27.88 -11.10
CA PRO A 363 -27.31 -27.83 -10.42
C PRO A 363 -27.57 -29.02 -9.46
N VAL A 364 -26.89 -30.13 -9.69
CA VAL A 364 -27.09 -31.40 -8.93
C VAL A 364 -25.97 -31.64 -7.89
N LEU A 365 -25.17 -30.64 -7.55
CA LEU A 365 -24.14 -30.79 -6.54
C LEU A 365 -24.76 -31.25 -5.19
N PRO A 366 -24.28 -32.33 -4.54
CA PRO A 366 -24.93 -32.96 -3.37
C PRO A 366 -24.64 -32.22 -2.03
N HIS A 367 -24.61 -30.91 -2.04
CA HIS A 367 -24.35 -30.06 -0.89
C HIS A 367 -25.37 -28.91 -0.87
N SER A 368 -25.70 -28.37 0.29
CA SER A 368 -26.53 -27.16 0.41
C SER A 368 -25.77 -25.93 -0.10
N ASP A 369 -26.50 -24.82 -0.41
CA ASP A 369 -25.86 -23.55 -0.75
C ASP A 369 -25.02 -23.02 0.42
N GLU A 370 -25.48 -23.25 1.65
CA GLU A 370 -24.75 -22.90 2.86
C GLU A 370 -23.44 -23.69 2.97
N ASP A 371 -23.43 -25.02 2.73
CA ASP A 371 -22.19 -25.82 2.75
C ASP A 371 -21.21 -25.34 1.67
N VAL A 372 -21.71 -24.99 0.48
CA VAL A 372 -20.87 -24.44 -0.62
C VAL A 372 -20.29 -23.10 -0.22
N ALA A 373 -21.09 -22.19 0.32
CA ALA A 373 -20.62 -20.88 0.77
C ALA A 373 -19.58 -21.00 1.90
N GLN A 374 -19.86 -21.85 2.90
CA GLN A 374 -18.91 -22.12 3.99
C GLN A 374 -17.62 -22.75 3.49
N ALA A 375 -17.67 -23.68 2.53
CA ALA A 375 -16.48 -24.29 1.94
C ALA A 375 -15.66 -23.25 1.15
N LEU A 376 -16.29 -22.36 0.40
CA LEU A 376 -15.63 -21.24 -0.30
C LEU A 376 -14.97 -20.29 0.69
N THR A 377 -15.64 -19.93 1.78
CA THR A 377 -15.08 -19.11 2.87
C THR A 377 -13.85 -19.79 3.47
N GLU A 378 -13.92 -21.09 3.82
CA GLU A 378 -12.77 -21.80 4.41
C GLU A 378 -11.57 -21.86 3.44
N LEU A 379 -11.82 -22.09 2.15
CA LEU A 379 -10.78 -22.05 1.12
C LEU A 379 -10.13 -20.64 1.04
N ALA A 380 -10.93 -19.58 0.99
CA ALA A 380 -10.43 -18.21 0.94
C ALA A 380 -9.65 -17.81 2.21
N VAL A 381 -10.12 -18.22 3.39
CA VAL A 381 -9.43 -18.02 4.67
C VAL A 381 -8.09 -18.77 4.70
N GLY A 382 -8.05 -19.98 4.13
CA GLY A 382 -6.83 -20.80 4.04
C GLY A 382 -5.84 -20.37 2.96
N PHE A 383 -6.23 -19.45 2.07
CA PHE A 383 -5.39 -19.05 0.93
C PHE A 383 -4.16 -18.29 1.38
N GLY A 384 -2.96 -18.73 0.99
CA GLY A 384 -1.69 -18.22 1.53
C GLY A 384 -1.16 -16.95 0.89
N VAL A 385 -1.69 -16.55 -0.27
CA VAL A 385 -1.31 -15.35 -1.03
C VAL A 385 -2.56 -14.53 -1.37
N TYR A 386 -2.37 -13.33 -1.91
CA TYR A 386 -3.52 -12.51 -2.34
C TYR A 386 -4.34 -13.21 -3.41
N ARG A 387 -3.68 -13.76 -4.43
CA ARG A 387 -4.36 -14.35 -5.57
C ARG A 387 -3.45 -15.37 -6.28
N SER A 388 -4.04 -16.43 -6.83
CA SER A 388 -3.45 -17.25 -7.90
C SER A 388 -3.85 -16.71 -9.28
N TYR A 389 -3.16 -17.20 -10.30
CA TYR A 389 -3.43 -16.88 -11.72
C TYR A 389 -3.43 -18.18 -12.50
N HIS A 390 -4.45 -19.01 -12.27
CA HIS A 390 -4.45 -20.39 -12.78
C HIS A 390 -4.00 -20.50 -14.24
N PRO A 391 -3.08 -21.43 -14.53
CA PRO A 391 -2.55 -22.49 -13.67
C PRO A 391 -1.38 -22.07 -12.73
N ILE A 392 -0.92 -20.83 -12.79
CA ILE A 392 0.14 -20.30 -11.91
C ILE A 392 -0.42 -20.15 -10.49
N GLY A 393 0.27 -20.69 -9.49
CA GLY A 393 -0.17 -20.66 -8.08
C GLY A 393 -1.23 -21.73 -7.74
N ALA A 394 -1.41 -22.78 -8.56
CA ALA A 394 -2.35 -23.86 -8.27
C ALA A 394 -2.08 -24.54 -6.92
N GLU A 395 -0.82 -24.61 -6.51
CA GLU A 395 -0.39 -25.14 -5.21
C GLU A 395 -0.99 -24.38 -4.02
N GLN A 396 -1.35 -23.12 -4.19
CA GLN A 396 -2.00 -22.32 -3.14
C GLN A 396 -3.43 -22.81 -2.87
N LEU A 397 -4.16 -23.19 -3.92
CA LEU A 397 -5.50 -23.75 -3.78
C LEU A 397 -5.46 -25.13 -3.11
N ASP A 398 -4.49 -25.98 -3.48
CA ASP A 398 -4.31 -27.30 -2.88
C ASP A 398 -3.98 -27.18 -1.39
N ALA A 399 -3.06 -26.29 -1.01
CA ALA A 399 -2.71 -26.01 0.38
C ALA A 399 -3.90 -25.47 1.18
N ALA A 400 -4.66 -24.54 0.60
CA ALA A 400 -5.86 -24.00 1.20
C ALA A 400 -6.93 -25.09 1.43
N ALA A 401 -7.07 -26.03 0.49
CA ALA A 401 -8.02 -27.14 0.60
C ALA A 401 -7.65 -28.11 1.72
N GLU A 402 -6.37 -28.44 1.87
CA GLU A 402 -5.89 -29.29 2.96
C GLU A 402 -6.15 -28.63 4.32
N LEU A 403 -5.84 -27.34 4.43
CA LEU A 403 -6.05 -26.57 5.65
C LEU A 403 -7.54 -26.43 6.00
N ALA A 404 -8.38 -26.08 5.02
CA ALA A 404 -9.82 -25.95 5.17
C ALA A 404 -10.46 -27.29 5.60
N ALA A 405 -10.09 -28.40 4.95
CA ALA A 405 -10.58 -29.73 5.30
C ALA A 405 -10.08 -30.23 6.67
N SER A 406 -8.93 -29.75 7.13
CA SER A 406 -8.44 -30.02 8.51
C SER A 406 -9.22 -29.25 9.56
N ARG A 407 -9.54 -27.97 9.30
CA ARG A 407 -10.32 -27.11 10.20
C ARG A 407 -11.79 -27.50 10.29
N ARG A 408 -12.38 -27.84 9.15
CA ARG A 408 -13.81 -28.17 8.99
C ARG A 408 -13.97 -29.52 8.28
N PRO A 409 -13.73 -30.65 8.98
CA PRO A 409 -13.81 -32.00 8.37
C PRO A 409 -15.17 -32.31 7.74
N GLU A 410 -16.25 -31.74 8.25
CA GLU A 410 -17.61 -31.89 7.72
C GLU A 410 -17.80 -31.28 6.33
N LEU A 411 -17.01 -30.25 5.98
CA LEU A 411 -17.04 -29.61 4.66
C LEU A 411 -16.12 -30.28 3.64
N ARG A 412 -15.36 -31.32 4.01
CA ARG A 412 -14.39 -31.99 3.11
C ARG A 412 -15.02 -32.42 1.79
N GLY A 413 -16.24 -32.93 1.80
CA GLY A 413 -16.95 -33.34 0.58
C GLY A 413 -17.25 -32.14 -0.34
N ALA A 414 -17.71 -31.03 0.21
CA ALA A 414 -17.97 -29.81 -0.54
C ALA A 414 -16.68 -29.23 -1.11
N ILE A 415 -15.63 -29.14 -0.28
CA ILE A 415 -14.29 -28.68 -0.70
C ILE A 415 -13.78 -29.50 -1.88
N THR A 416 -13.80 -30.85 -1.78
CA THR A 416 -13.33 -31.74 -2.84
C THR A 416 -14.09 -31.52 -4.15
N ASN A 417 -15.39 -31.31 -4.10
CA ASN A 417 -16.22 -31.08 -5.28
C ASN A 417 -16.02 -29.67 -5.89
N LEU A 418 -15.57 -28.69 -5.12
CA LEU A 418 -15.29 -27.33 -5.60
C LEU A 418 -13.94 -27.23 -6.32
N LEU A 419 -12.93 -27.99 -5.92
CA LEU A 419 -11.58 -27.86 -6.48
C LEU A 419 -11.50 -27.92 -8.00
N PRO A 420 -12.17 -28.86 -8.71
CA PRO A 420 -12.14 -28.87 -10.17
C PRO A 420 -12.75 -27.62 -10.81
N LEU A 421 -13.76 -27.02 -10.17
CA LEU A 421 -14.43 -25.82 -10.66
C LEU A 421 -13.57 -24.57 -10.44
N LEU A 422 -12.87 -24.50 -9.31
CA LEU A 422 -11.99 -23.40 -8.95
C LEU A 422 -10.68 -23.43 -9.75
N SER A 423 -10.23 -24.61 -10.17
CA SER A 423 -9.02 -24.80 -10.99
C SER A 423 -9.24 -24.64 -12.48
N ASP A 424 -10.50 -24.54 -12.94
CA ASP A 424 -10.84 -24.38 -14.36
C ASP A 424 -10.65 -22.92 -14.78
N ALA A 425 -9.44 -22.61 -15.22
CA ALA A 425 -8.98 -21.25 -15.51
C ALA A 425 -9.89 -20.53 -16.54
N GLY A 426 -10.17 -19.28 -16.28
CA GLY A 426 -10.98 -18.43 -17.18
C GLY A 426 -12.49 -18.61 -17.04
N THR A 427 -12.96 -19.51 -16.17
CA THR A 427 -14.39 -19.62 -15.85
C THR A 427 -14.80 -18.53 -14.85
N GLU A 428 -16.10 -18.18 -14.84
CA GLU A 428 -16.61 -17.20 -13.86
C GLU A 428 -16.31 -17.63 -12.43
N ILE A 429 -16.41 -18.92 -12.10
CA ILE A 429 -16.18 -19.44 -10.75
C ILE A 429 -14.72 -19.21 -10.33
N SER A 430 -13.77 -19.60 -11.18
CA SER A 430 -12.33 -19.44 -10.91
C SER A 430 -11.97 -17.96 -10.78
N ILE A 431 -12.35 -17.12 -11.76
CA ILE A 431 -12.07 -15.68 -11.76
C ILE A 431 -12.61 -15.01 -10.50
N ARG A 432 -13.88 -15.26 -10.14
CA ARG A 432 -14.50 -14.64 -8.95
C ARG A 432 -13.85 -15.08 -7.66
N PHE A 433 -13.46 -16.35 -7.56
CA PHE A 433 -12.75 -16.84 -6.39
C PHE A 433 -11.37 -16.16 -6.23
N GLU A 434 -10.61 -16.08 -7.32
CA GLU A 434 -9.31 -15.39 -7.33
C GLU A 434 -9.42 -13.91 -6.96
N GLN A 435 -10.45 -13.20 -7.44
CA GLN A 435 -10.73 -11.81 -7.06
C GLN A 435 -11.13 -11.71 -5.57
N ALA A 436 -11.95 -12.64 -5.08
CA ALA A 436 -12.39 -12.65 -3.68
C ALA A 436 -11.25 -12.93 -2.70
N THR A 437 -10.32 -13.87 -3.02
CA THR A 437 -9.17 -14.15 -2.15
C THR A 437 -8.29 -12.92 -1.95
N GLY A 438 -8.05 -12.14 -3.01
CA GLY A 438 -7.30 -10.88 -2.94
C GLY A 438 -7.98 -9.84 -2.04
N ALA A 439 -9.28 -9.64 -2.19
CA ALA A 439 -10.06 -8.72 -1.37
C ALA A 439 -10.11 -9.14 0.11
N ILE A 440 -10.31 -10.44 0.37
CA ILE A 440 -10.32 -11.01 1.73
C ILE A 440 -8.94 -10.88 2.39
N MET A 441 -7.87 -11.10 1.63
CA MET A 441 -6.49 -10.91 2.12
C MET A 441 -6.25 -9.45 2.50
N ALA A 442 -6.50 -8.50 1.62
CA ALA A 442 -6.28 -7.08 1.88
C ALA A 442 -7.08 -6.60 3.09
N LYS A 443 -8.39 -6.87 3.14
CA LYS A 443 -9.25 -6.42 4.23
C LYS A 443 -9.03 -7.18 5.54
N GLY A 444 -8.85 -8.50 5.48
CA GLY A 444 -8.67 -9.33 6.66
C GLY A 444 -7.29 -9.21 7.29
N VAL A 445 -6.25 -8.97 6.51
CA VAL A 445 -4.86 -8.90 6.98
C VAL A 445 -4.43 -7.45 7.15
N GLU A 446 -4.34 -6.67 6.06
CA GLU A 446 -3.75 -5.32 6.11
C GLU A 446 -4.60 -4.33 6.90
N ASP A 447 -5.94 -4.39 6.73
CA ASP A 447 -6.86 -3.47 7.39
C ASP A 447 -7.46 -4.03 8.70
N THR A 448 -7.11 -5.25 9.09
CA THR A 448 -7.63 -5.84 10.34
C THR A 448 -6.52 -6.45 11.19
N ALA A 449 -5.87 -7.53 10.74
CA ALA A 449 -4.87 -8.24 11.55
C ALA A 449 -3.66 -7.37 11.92
N TYR A 450 -3.25 -6.43 11.05
CA TYR A 450 -2.18 -5.47 11.34
C TYR A 450 -2.49 -4.52 12.51
N TYR A 451 -3.76 -4.34 12.87
CA TYR A 451 -4.17 -3.54 14.02
C TYR A 451 -4.43 -4.38 15.27
N ARG A 452 -4.38 -5.71 15.16
CA ARG A 452 -4.62 -6.66 16.25
C ARG A 452 -3.35 -7.29 16.80
N TYR A 453 -2.41 -7.69 15.92
CA TYR A 453 -1.16 -8.33 16.29
C TYR A 453 -0.07 -7.29 16.55
N ASN A 454 0.07 -6.86 17.79
CA ASN A 454 0.78 -5.63 18.14
C ASN A 454 2.14 -5.86 18.83
N ARG A 455 2.78 -7.02 18.71
CA ARG A 455 4.06 -7.31 19.36
C ARG A 455 5.20 -6.38 18.93
N ALA A 456 5.23 -5.97 17.65
CA ALA A 456 6.19 -5.03 17.07
C ALA A 456 5.54 -4.34 15.86
N VAL A 457 4.78 -3.25 16.11
CA VAL A 457 3.92 -2.64 15.09
C VAL A 457 4.69 -2.03 13.90
N GLY A 458 5.99 -1.81 14.03
CA GLY A 458 6.83 -1.39 12.91
C GLY A 458 7.00 -2.47 11.81
N LEU A 459 6.70 -3.74 12.13
CA LEU A 459 6.66 -4.84 11.16
C LEU A 459 5.30 -5.01 10.48
N ASN A 460 4.23 -4.38 11.02
CA ASN A 460 2.88 -4.43 10.47
C ASN A 460 2.77 -3.39 9.34
N GLU A 461 3.28 -3.73 8.17
CA GLU A 461 3.35 -2.84 7.02
C GLU A 461 2.97 -3.59 5.74
N VAL A 462 2.46 -2.86 4.75
CA VAL A 462 2.09 -3.40 3.43
C VAL A 462 3.28 -4.16 2.83
N GLY A 463 3.06 -5.39 2.40
CA GLY A 463 4.09 -6.30 1.90
C GLY A 463 4.95 -6.95 2.98
N GLY A 464 4.71 -6.63 4.26
CA GLY A 464 5.40 -7.25 5.40
C GLY A 464 4.73 -8.53 5.89
N ASP A 465 5.50 -9.35 6.59
CA ASP A 465 5.00 -10.52 7.32
C ASP A 465 5.27 -10.35 8.83
N PRO A 466 4.26 -9.90 9.62
CA PRO A 466 4.40 -9.82 11.07
C PRO A 466 4.60 -11.18 11.76
N GLY A 467 4.37 -12.28 11.06
CA GLY A 467 4.68 -13.64 11.54
C GLY A 467 6.19 -13.90 11.65
N GLY A 468 6.97 -13.32 10.75
CA GLY A 468 8.41 -13.18 10.89
C GLY A 468 8.79 -12.06 11.85
N PHE A 469 10.09 -11.87 12.12
CA PHE A 469 10.51 -10.80 13.04
C PHE A 469 11.62 -9.94 12.46
N GLY A 470 12.75 -10.49 12.16
CA GLY A 470 13.89 -9.78 11.63
C GLY A 470 14.64 -10.59 10.59
N SER A 471 15.64 -10.00 9.96
CA SER A 471 16.54 -10.70 9.03
C SER A 471 18.01 -10.44 9.35
N THR A 472 18.83 -11.42 9.01
CA THR A 472 20.29 -11.30 9.07
C THR A 472 20.81 -10.60 7.81
N PRO A 473 22.04 -10.02 7.84
CA PRO A 473 22.68 -9.52 6.63
C PRO A 473 22.80 -10.57 5.51
N ALA A 474 22.99 -11.84 5.86
CA ALA A 474 23.10 -12.92 4.88
C ALA A 474 21.78 -13.19 4.15
N GLU A 475 20.67 -13.21 4.88
CA GLU A 475 19.32 -13.34 4.29
C GLU A 475 18.99 -12.15 3.41
N PHE A 476 19.27 -10.93 3.85
CA PHE A 476 19.13 -9.73 3.04
C PHE A 476 19.94 -9.82 1.73
N HIS A 477 21.23 -10.21 1.82
CA HIS A 477 22.06 -10.35 0.62
C HIS A 477 21.52 -11.42 -0.34
N ALA A 478 21.00 -12.53 0.15
CA ALA A 478 20.40 -13.56 -0.68
C ALA A 478 19.16 -13.01 -1.45
N ALA A 479 18.32 -12.24 -0.78
CA ALA A 479 17.18 -11.56 -1.41
C ALA A 479 17.63 -10.57 -2.49
N GLN A 480 18.66 -9.76 -2.22
CA GLN A 480 19.16 -8.79 -3.19
C GLN A 480 19.84 -9.43 -4.41
N LEU A 481 20.55 -10.53 -4.24
CA LEU A 481 21.10 -11.30 -5.35
C LEU A 481 19.96 -11.83 -6.25
N GLN A 482 18.89 -12.32 -5.67
CA GLN A 482 17.71 -12.75 -6.41
C GLN A 482 17.02 -11.58 -7.13
N ARG A 483 16.83 -10.44 -6.45
CA ARG A 483 16.25 -9.22 -7.03
C ARG A 483 17.08 -8.73 -8.23
N GLN A 484 18.41 -8.71 -8.10
CA GLN A 484 19.31 -8.33 -9.21
C GLN A 484 19.14 -9.24 -10.44
N GLN A 485 18.85 -10.52 -10.24
CA GLN A 485 18.68 -11.48 -11.34
C GLN A 485 17.28 -11.41 -11.98
N LEU A 486 16.24 -11.25 -11.18
CA LEU A 486 14.86 -11.43 -11.63
C LEU A 486 14.13 -10.12 -11.89
N LEU A 487 14.40 -9.08 -11.11
CA LEU A 487 13.65 -7.82 -11.08
C LEU A 487 14.59 -6.60 -10.93
N PRO A 488 15.65 -6.46 -11.76
CA PRO A 488 16.64 -5.39 -11.61
C PRO A 488 16.06 -4.00 -11.85
N GLU A 489 14.91 -3.90 -12.50
CA GLU A 489 14.21 -2.65 -12.86
C GLU A 489 12.91 -2.44 -12.08
N SER A 490 12.61 -3.31 -11.09
CA SER A 490 11.48 -3.14 -10.17
C SER A 490 11.68 -1.91 -9.29
N MET A 491 10.59 -1.26 -8.88
CA MET A 491 10.70 -0.17 -7.91
C MET A 491 11.20 -0.69 -6.55
N THR A 492 11.84 0.20 -5.80
CA THR A 492 12.09 0.03 -4.36
C THR A 492 11.54 1.24 -3.63
N THR A 493 10.89 1.03 -2.49
CA THR A 493 10.30 2.11 -1.70
C THR A 493 10.50 1.91 -0.20
N LEU A 494 10.29 2.96 0.58
CA LEU A 494 10.20 2.90 2.05
C LEU A 494 8.89 3.51 2.56
N SER A 495 8.38 4.54 1.90
CA SER A 495 7.11 5.18 2.22
C SER A 495 6.30 5.35 0.97
N THR A 496 4.98 5.17 1.08
CA THR A 496 4.01 5.43 0.02
C THR A 496 2.77 6.10 0.61
N HIS A 497 1.80 6.41 -0.23
CA HIS A 497 0.49 6.88 0.21
C HIS A 497 -0.37 5.81 0.91
N ASP A 498 0.04 4.52 0.86
CA ASP A 498 -0.68 3.39 1.45
C ASP A 498 0.06 2.73 2.61
N THR A 499 1.31 3.11 2.89
CA THR A 499 2.03 2.56 4.04
C THR A 499 1.33 2.93 5.35
N LYS A 500 1.26 1.96 6.27
CA LYS A 500 0.62 2.13 7.59
C LYS A 500 1.37 3.14 8.45
N ARG A 501 2.67 3.28 8.23
CA ARG A 501 3.57 4.23 8.91
C ARG A 501 4.65 4.68 7.94
N SER A 502 5.09 5.94 8.07
CA SER A 502 6.25 6.41 7.32
C SER A 502 7.55 5.70 7.75
N GLU A 503 8.55 5.78 6.89
CA GLU A 503 9.85 5.12 7.10
C GLU A 503 10.52 5.53 8.42
N ASP A 504 10.43 6.80 8.81
CA ASP A 504 11.10 7.31 10.02
C ASP A 504 10.34 6.93 11.31
N VAL A 505 9.04 6.73 11.24
CA VAL A 505 8.25 6.12 12.33
C VAL A 505 8.71 4.68 12.55
N ARG A 506 8.83 3.87 11.47
CA ARG A 506 9.29 2.48 11.58
C ARG A 506 10.74 2.39 12.06
N ALA A 507 11.60 3.32 11.63
CA ALA A 507 12.99 3.41 12.08
C ALA A 507 13.10 3.59 13.60
N ARG A 508 12.24 4.43 14.21
CA ARG A 508 12.17 4.56 15.67
C ARG A 508 11.58 3.32 16.34
N LEU A 509 10.51 2.75 15.77
CA LEU A 509 9.86 1.57 16.33
C LEU A 509 10.81 0.35 16.40
N ALA A 510 11.72 0.22 15.43
CA ALA A 510 12.72 -0.84 15.45
C ALA A 510 13.64 -0.74 16.68
N VAL A 511 13.93 0.46 17.17
CA VAL A 511 14.76 0.67 18.37
C VAL A 511 14.10 0.06 19.61
N LEU A 512 12.76 0.07 19.71
CA LEU A 512 12.07 -0.50 20.87
C LEU A 512 12.37 -1.98 21.07
N ALA A 513 12.54 -2.73 20.00
CA ALA A 513 12.89 -4.15 20.06
C ALA A 513 14.28 -4.39 20.67
N GLU A 514 15.21 -3.44 20.52
CA GLU A 514 16.54 -3.51 21.10
C GLU A 514 16.58 -3.06 22.58
N LEU A 515 15.62 -2.26 23.06
CA LEU A 515 15.63 -1.71 24.41
C LEU A 515 15.39 -2.77 25.49
N GLY A 516 14.63 -3.83 25.19
CA GLY A 516 14.30 -4.88 26.13
C GLY A 516 13.50 -4.37 27.34
N GLU A 517 13.93 -4.70 28.56
CA GLU A 517 13.22 -4.33 29.80
C GLU A 517 12.99 -2.83 29.97
N ARG A 518 13.80 -1.98 29.37
CA ARG A 518 13.59 -0.53 29.40
C ARG A 518 12.27 -0.15 28.69
N TRP A 519 11.98 -0.74 27.53
CA TRP A 519 10.71 -0.57 26.84
C TRP A 519 9.57 -1.24 27.58
N TYR A 520 9.72 -2.51 27.97
CA TYR A 520 8.63 -3.27 28.59
C TYR A 520 8.17 -2.64 29.90
N GLY A 521 9.10 -2.19 30.75
CA GLY A 521 8.77 -1.51 32.00
C GLY A 521 8.06 -0.17 31.79
N THR A 522 8.43 0.58 30.74
CA THR A 522 7.73 1.82 30.35
C THR A 522 6.32 1.52 29.86
N ALA A 523 6.16 0.52 28.98
CA ALA A 523 4.87 0.10 28.44
C ALA A 523 3.91 -0.37 29.56
N GLU A 524 4.42 -1.15 30.53
CA GLU A 524 3.62 -1.60 31.67
C GLU A 524 3.08 -0.43 32.50
N ARG A 525 3.91 0.58 32.79
CA ARG A 525 3.50 1.80 33.49
C ARG A 525 2.47 2.59 32.72
N LEU A 526 2.65 2.77 31.40
CA LEU A 526 1.70 3.45 30.52
C LEU A 526 0.35 2.74 30.46
N LEU A 527 0.36 1.41 30.30
CA LEU A 527 -0.85 0.58 30.30
C LEU A 527 -1.61 0.61 31.63
N ALA A 528 -0.89 0.77 32.74
CA ALA A 528 -1.49 0.89 34.06
C ALA A 528 -2.02 2.32 34.33
N ALA A 529 -1.26 3.33 33.92
CA ALA A 529 -1.63 4.74 34.13
C ALA A 529 -2.86 5.13 33.29
N ALA A 530 -2.94 4.73 32.02
CA ALA A 530 -4.07 5.04 31.13
C ALA A 530 -4.71 3.75 30.59
N PRO A 531 -5.56 3.08 31.38
CA PRO A 531 -6.15 1.82 31.00
C PRO A 531 -7.15 1.96 29.86
N ILE A 532 -7.01 1.08 28.85
CA ILE A 532 -7.92 0.88 27.73
C ILE A 532 -8.51 -0.53 27.87
N PRO A 533 -9.78 -0.78 27.52
CA PRO A 533 -10.39 -2.10 27.64
C PRO A 533 -9.61 -3.22 26.94
N SER A 534 -8.99 -2.92 25.78
CA SER A 534 -8.04 -3.80 25.09
C SER A 534 -6.60 -3.39 25.43
N ARG A 535 -5.90 -4.19 26.23
CA ARG A 535 -4.47 -3.94 26.54
C ARG A 535 -3.57 -4.09 25.29
N ALA A 536 -3.94 -4.98 24.37
CA ALA A 536 -3.24 -5.14 23.09
C ALA A 536 -3.33 -3.86 22.23
N PHE A 537 -4.52 -3.24 22.18
CA PHE A 537 -4.68 -1.94 21.51
C PHE A 537 -3.94 -0.83 22.24
N GLY A 538 -3.97 -0.81 23.58
CA GLY A 538 -3.16 0.13 24.38
C GLY A 538 -1.67 0.02 24.07
N TYR A 539 -1.15 -1.20 23.89
CA TYR A 539 0.24 -1.43 23.53
C TYR A 539 0.57 -0.91 22.10
N LEU A 540 -0.38 -1.04 21.15
CA LEU A 540 -0.26 -0.40 19.83
C LEU A 540 -0.21 1.13 19.95
N LEU A 541 -1.11 1.72 20.76
CA LEU A 541 -1.17 3.17 20.94
C LEU A 541 0.15 3.73 21.48
N TRP A 542 0.74 3.10 22.50
CA TRP A 542 1.99 3.55 23.09
C TRP A 542 3.20 3.39 22.17
N GLN A 543 3.24 2.31 21.37
CA GLN A 543 4.23 2.20 20.30
C GLN A 543 4.04 3.31 19.25
N SER A 544 2.80 3.66 18.91
CA SER A 544 2.52 4.73 17.94
C SER A 544 3.02 6.09 18.42
N PHE A 545 2.87 6.40 19.71
CA PHE A 545 3.49 7.58 20.32
C PHE A 545 5.01 7.53 20.25
N ALA A 546 5.62 6.41 20.60
CA ALA A 546 7.08 6.26 20.54
C ALA A 546 7.62 6.47 19.11
N GLY A 547 6.97 5.90 18.11
CA GLY A 547 7.37 5.99 16.70
C GLY A 547 7.14 7.37 16.10
N ALA A 548 5.92 7.92 16.22
CA ALA A 548 5.55 9.22 15.67
C ALA A 548 6.15 10.40 16.45
N GLY A 549 6.43 10.21 17.74
CA GLY A 549 6.84 11.28 18.63
C GLY A 549 5.68 12.24 18.93
N TRP A 550 6.02 13.48 19.30
CA TRP A 550 5.04 14.52 19.62
C TRP A 550 4.46 15.15 18.34
N ILE A 551 3.58 14.40 17.64
CA ILE A 551 2.69 14.98 16.63
C ILE A 551 1.54 15.73 17.31
N SER A 552 0.74 16.52 16.56
CA SER A 552 -0.39 17.21 17.18
C SER A 552 -1.42 16.23 17.75
N SER A 553 -2.08 16.62 18.84
CA SER A 553 -3.12 15.82 19.50
C SER A 553 -4.21 15.41 18.52
N ASP A 554 -4.68 16.31 17.65
CA ASP A 554 -5.70 16.03 16.64
C ASP A 554 -5.28 14.90 15.68
N ARG A 555 -4.02 14.88 15.26
CA ARG A 555 -3.50 13.80 14.40
C ARG A 555 -3.50 12.46 15.12
N MET A 556 -3.08 12.45 16.39
CA MET A 556 -3.06 11.22 17.18
C MET A 556 -4.48 10.71 17.46
N HIS A 557 -5.43 11.59 17.75
CA HIS A 557 -6.84 11.24 17.89
C HIS A 557 -7.43 10.63 16.62
N ALA A 558 -7.18 11.25 15.46
CA ALA A 558 -7.65 10.76 14.17
C ALA A 558 -7.05 9.38 13.83
N TYR A 559 -5.75 9.20 14.09
CA TYR A 559 -5.11 7.89 13.94
C TYR A 559 -5.68 6.84 14.87
N ALA A 560 -5.83 7.15 16.15
CA ALA A 560 -6.35 6.21 17.15
C ALA A 560 -7.77 5.77 16.81
N GLU A 561 -8.64 6.70 16.35
CA GLU A 561 -9.99 6.39 15.90
C GLU A 561 -9.98 5.41 14.71
N LYS A 562 -9.18 5.69 13.68
CA LYS A 562 -9.03 4.78 12.55
C LYS A 562 -8.51 3.41 13.00
N ALA A 563 -7.43 3.38 13.76
CA ALA A 563 -6.78 2.14 14.19
C ALA A 563 -7.71 1.25 15.02
N MET A 564 -8.48 1.80 15.97
CA MET A 564 -9.40 0.99 16.80
C MET A 564 -10.59 0.47 16.00
N ARG A 565 -11.11 1.23 15.04
CA ARG A 565 -12.20 0.79 14.18
C ARG A 565 -11.77 -0.24 13.16
N GLU A 566 -10.55 -0.13 12.59
CA GLU A 566 -9.95 -1.15 11.72
C GLU A 566 -9.67 -2.45 12.50
N ALA A 567 -9.15 -2.36 13.71
CA ALA A 567 -8.96 -3.55 14.56
C ALA A 567 -10.25 -4.36 14.75
N ALA A 568 -11.41 -3.70 14.75
CA ALA A 568 -12.74 -4.29 14.91
C ALA A 568 -12.82 -5.25 16.12
N GLU A 569 -12.11 -4.91 17.22
CA GLU A 569 -12.15 -5.59 18.52
C GLU A 569 -12.57 -4.57 19.59
N GLY A 570 -13.81 -4.66 20.07
CA GLY A 570 -14.38 -3.74 21.05
C GLY A 570 -15.10 -2.53 20.46
N THR A 571 -14.76 -2.10 19.26
CA THR A 571 -15.45 -1.08 18.44
C THR A 571 -15.20 -1.35 16.97
N GLY A 572 -15.94 -0.73 16.06
CA GLY A 572 -15.77 -0.90 14.63
C GLY A 572 -16.49 0.17 13.83
N TRP A 573 -16.23 0.24 12.52
CA TRP A 573 -16.84 1.23 11.61
C TRP A 573 -18.37 1.16 11.57
N ARG A 574 -18.93 -0.05 11.69
CA ARG A 574 -20.38 -0.29 11.61
C ARG A 574 -21.09 -0.18 12.93
N ASP A 575 -20.43 -0.63 13.99
CA ASP A 575 -20.97 -0.71 15.35
C ASP A 575 -19.97 -0.07 16.32
N PRO A 576 -19.86 1.28 16.33
CA PRO A 576 -18.96 1.99 17.22
C PRO A 576 -19.42 1.86 18.67
N ASP A 577 -18.49 1.46 19.56
CA ASP A 577 -18.71 1.45 21.01
C ASP A 577 -18.20 2.75 21.64
N ALA A 578 -19.13 3.61 22.02
CA ALA A 578 -18.79 4.92 22.58
C ALA A 578 -17.95 4.83 23.87
N GLY A 579 -18.11 3.78 24.66
CA GLY A 579 -17.36 3.57 25.91
C GLY A 579 -15.90 3.20 25.62
N PHE A 580 -15.69 2.29 24.67
CA PHE A 580 -14.37 1.89 24.22
C PHE A 580 -13.63 3.09 23.58
N GLU A 581 -14.28 3.77 22.62
CA GLU A 581 -13.70 4.91 21.91
C GLU A 581 -13.34 6.06 22.87
N ALA A 582 -14.24 6.38 23.81
CA ALA A 582 -13.97 7.37 24.85
C ALA A 582 -12.78 6.99 25.75
N ALA A 583 -12.56 5.70 26.04
CA ALA A 583 -11.40 5.26 26.83
C ALA A 583 -10.08 5.47 26.05
N VAL A 584 -10.08 5.19 24.74
CA VAL A 584 -8.92 5.41 23.88
C VAL A 584 -8.62 6.91 23.76
N HIS A 585 -9.62 7.73 23.50
CA HIS A 585 -9.44 9.19 23.39
C HIS A 585 -8.94 9.81 24.70
N ARG A 586 -9.44 9.36 25.86
CA ARG A 586 -8.91 9.79 27.16
C ARG A 586 -7.44 9.39 27.35
N ALA A 587 -7.02 8.23 26.86
CA ALA A 587 -5.61 7.83 26.94
C ALA A 587 -4.71 8.73 26.07
N VAL A 588 -5.20 9.14 24.90
CA VAL A 588 -4.53 10.13 24.04
C VAL A 588 -4.44 11.47 24.76
N ASP A 589 -5.56 12.04 25.28
CA ASP A 589 -5.58 13.30 26.03
C ASP A 589 -4.57 13.27 27.19
N ARG A 590 -4.55 12.19 27.95
CA ARG A 590 -3.63 12.06 29.08
C ARG A 590 -2.16 12.03 28.67
N ALA A 591 -1.82 11.54 27.48
CA ALA A 591 -0.44 11.60 26.98
C ALA A 591 0.06 13.05 26.87
N TYR A 592 -0.83 13.99 26.51
CA TYR A 592 -0.49 15.42 26.37
C TYR A 592 -0.63 16.18 27.71
N ASP A 593 -1.61 15.86 28.52
CA ASP A 593 -2.03 16.67 29.68
C ASP A 593 -1.56 16.12 31.04
N ASP A 594 -1.34 14.81 31.17
CA ASP A 594 -0.91 14.17 32.42
C ASP A 594 0.62 14.17 32.53
N ALA A 595 1.15 14.85 33.54
CA ALA A 595 2.59 15.05 33.71
C ALA A 595 3.38 13.75 33.82
N GLU A 596 2.83 12.69 34.45
CA GLU A 596 3.53 11.40 34.60
C GLU A 596 3.61 10.67 33.26
N ILE A 597 2.48 10.55 32.54
CA ILE A 597 2.44 9.86 31.24
C ILE A 597 3.26 10.61 30.22
N HIS A 598 3.15 11.95 30.19
CA HIS A 598 3.94 12.80 29.31
C HIS A 598 5.45 12.62 29.54
N SER A 599 5.89 12.63 30.81
CA SER A 599 7.32 12.43 31.15
C SER A 599 7.83 11.07 30.72
N LEU A 600 7.03 10.00 30.92
CA LEU A 600 7.39 8.65 30.51
C LEU A 600 7.61 8.53 28.98
N LEU A 601 6.71 9.12 28.23
CA LEU A 601 6.79 9.15 26.77
C LEU A 601 7.93 10.04 26.27
N ASP A 602 8.09 11.24 26.85
CA ASP A 602 9.12 12.18 26.44
C ASP A 602 10.53 11.66 26.70
N GLU A 603 10.76 11.02 27.86
CA GLU A 603 12.00 10.34 28.17
C GLU A 603 12.31 9.23 27.18
N LEU A 604 11.31 8.39 26.85
CA LEU A 604 11.45 7.30 25.88
C LEU A 604 11.73 7.84 24.47
N ILE A 605 10.95 8.81 23.99
CA ILE A 605 11.08 9.41 22.65
C ILE A 605 12.48 10.06 22.52
N THR A 606 12.91 10.80 23.56
CA THR A 606 14.23 11.42 23.57
C THR A 606 15.34 10.38 23.52
N GLU A 607 15.22 9.28 24.27
CA GLU A 607 16.19 8.19 24.32
C GLU A 607 16.34 7.50 22.96
N ILE A 608 15.22 7.16 22.28
CA ILE A 608 15.26 6.39 21.03
C ILE A 608 15.54 7.22 19.78
N THR A 609 15.38 8.54 19.84
CA THR A 609 15.47 9.42 18.66
C THR A 609 16.83 9.36 17.95
N PRO A 610 17.99 9.41 18.62
CA PRO A 610 19.29 9.33 17.93
C PRO A 610 19.50 7.99 17.21
N ASP A 611 19.09 6.89 17.82
CA ASP A 611 19.16 5.55 17.21
C ASP A 611 18.14 5.40 16.08
N GLY A 612 16.96 6.03 16.22
CA GLY A 612 15.98 6.17 15.14
C GLY A 612 16.54 6.91 13.93
N TRP A 613 17.29 7.99 14.11
CA TRP A 613 17.98 8.68 13.01
C TRP A 613 19.04 7.81 12.35
N SER A 614 19.78 7.01 13.15
CA SER A 614 20.71 6.03 12.61
C SER A 614 20.02 5.04 11.69
N ASN A 615 18.92 4.44 12.14
CA ASN A 615 18.09 3.54 11.34
C ASN A 615 17.50 4.22 10.10
N SER A 616 17.06 5.49 10.22
CA SER A 616 16.52 6.29 9.11
C SER A 616 17.55 6.47 7.99
N LEU A 617 18.78 6.84 8.31
CA LEU A 617 19.83 6.97 7.30
C LEU A 617 20.23 5.61 6.71
N SER A 618 20.29 4.58 7.54
CA SER A 618 20.68 3.23 7.11
C SER A 618 19.67 2.64 6.13
N GLN A 619 18.38 2.64 6.47
CA GLN A 619 17.36 2.14 5.56
C GLN A 619 17.28 2.96 4.27
N LYS A 620 17.43 4.30 4.36
CA LYS A 620 17.40 5.17 3.17
C LYS A 620 18.57 4.87 2.25
N LEU A 621 19.80 4.75 2.77
CA LEU A 621 20.96 4.38 1.94
C LEU A 621 20.76 3.00 1.29
N VAL A 622 20.32 2.02 2.06
CA VAL A 622 20.11 0.65 1.55
C VAL A 622 19.06 0.67 0.44
N GLN A 623 17.92 1.30 0.66
CA GLN A 623 16.84 1.40 -0.33
C GLN A 623 17.28 2.14 -1.61
N LEU A 624 18.01 3.24 -1.48
CA LEU A 624 18.49 4.01 -2.63
C LEU A 624 19.58 3.30 -3.42
N ALA A 625 20.39 2.45 -2.76
CA ALA A 625 21.54 1.78 -3.37
C ALA A 625 21.25 0.35 -3.84
N MET A 626 20.28 -0.37 -3.26
CA MET A 626 19.96 -1.76 -3.60
C MET A 626 19.52 -1.93 -5.07
N PRO A 627 19.45 -3.18 -5.61
CA PRO A 627 18.91 -3.43 -6.94
C PRO A 627 17.47 -2.95 -7.10
N GLY A 628 17.19 -2.21 -8.17
CA GLY A 628 15.88 -1.63 -8.47
C GLY A 628 15.95 -0.13 -8.74
N VAL A 629 14.78 0.45 -8.99
CA VAL A 629 14.55 1.87 -9.22
C VAL A 629 13.99 2.48 -7.93
N PRO A 630 14.76 3.28 -7.19
CA PRO A 630 14.29 3.83 -5.93
C PRO A 630 13.24 4.92 -6.13
N ASP A 631 12.12 4.78 -5.41
CA ASP A 631 11.14 5.83 -5.23
C ASP A 631 11.40 6.63 -3.95
N VAL A 632 11.21 7.94 -4.02
CA VAL A 632 11.14 8.82 -2.87
C VAL A 632 9.71 9.34 -2.79
N TYR A 633 9.00 8.99 -1.72
CA TYR A 633 7.68 9.54 -1.47
C TYR A 633 7.79 10.99 -1.01
N GLN A 634 6.90 11.86 -1.49
CA GLN A 634 6.92 13.30 -1.22
C GLN A 634 7.21 13.62 0.26
N GLY A 635 8.25 14.38 0.50
CA GLY A 635 8.64 14.83 1.84
C GLY A 635 9.55 13.88 2.61
N SER A 636 9.72 12.63 2.19
CA SER A 636 10.50 11.62 2.91
C SER A 636 12.02 11.74 2.74
N GLU A 637 12.49 12.70 1.95
CA GLU A 637 13.90 13.07 1.89
C GLU A 637 14.39 13.84 3.14
N LEU A 638 13.46 14.37 3.94
CA LEU A 638 13.68 14.75 5.35
C LEU A 638 13.01 13.72 6.25
N TYR A 639 13.08 13.89 7.58
CA TYR A 639 12.32 13.04 8.48
C TYR A 639 10.82 13.29 8.32
N ASP A 640 10.09 12.21 8.12
CA ASP A 640 8.63 12.20 8.05
C ASP A 640 8.05 11.25 9.11
N TYR A 641 7.30 11.81 10.03
CA TYR A 641 6.64 11.08 11.11
C TYR A 641 5.13 11.01 10.87
N SER A 642 4.75 10.55 9.69
CA SER A 642 3.36 10.31 9.32
C SER A 642 2.91 8.90 9.72
N LEU A 643 1.63 8.81 10.06
CA LEU A 643 0.90 7.57 10.29
C LEU A 643 0.08 7.21 9.02
N VAL A 644 -0.84 6.25 9.12
CA VAL A 644 -1.63 5.79 7.97
C VAL A 644 -2.47 6.92 7.35
N ASP A 645 -2.86 6.75 6.08
CA ASP A 645 -3.73 7.70 5.39
C ASP A 645 -4.97 8.10 6.23
N PRO A 646 -5.43 9.35 6.18
CA PRO A 646 -4.94 10.44 5.32
C PRO A 646 -3.72 11.21 5.88
N ASP A 647 -3.15 10.83 7.02
CA ASP A 647 -2.05 11.55 7.69
C ASP A 647 -0.79 11.61 6.81
N ASN A 648 -0.48 10.54 6.07
CA ASN A 648 0.66 10.48 5.14
C ASN A 648 0.48 11.29 3.84
N ARG A 649 -0.66 11.96 3.67
CA ARG A 649 -0.97 12.81 2.51
C ARG A 649 -1.03 14.30 2.87
N ARG A 650 -0.48 14.70 4.02
CA ARG A 650 -0.41 16.10 4.44
C ARG A 650 0.45 16.92 3.46
N PRO A 651 0.24 18.25 3.39
CA PRO A 651 1.09 19.14 2.61
C PRO A 651 2.56 19.04 3.01
N VAL A 652 3.45 19.12 2.03
CA VAL A 652 4.90 19.10 2.20
C VAL A 652 5.43 20.52 2.04
N ASP A 653 6.31 20.95 2.96
CA ASP A 653 7.04 22.21 2.84
C ASP A 653 8.23 22.03 1.88
N PHE A 654 7.97 22.18 0.59
CA PHE A 654 8.99 22.08 -0.44
C PHE A 654 9.96 23.27 -0.44
N GLU A 655 9.53 24.43 0.04
CA GLU A 655 10.40 25.62 0.10
C GLU A 655 11.53 25.42 1.12
N LEU A 656 11.21 24.86 2.30
CA LEU A 656 12.24 24.47 3.28
C LEU A 656 13.27 23.51 2.67
N ARG A 657 12.80 22.51 1.91
CA ARG A 657 13.67 21.51 1.28
C ARG A 657 14.57 22.11 0.20
N ARG A 658 14.03 23.02 -0.60
CA ARG A 658 14.76 23.77 -1.61
C ARG A 658 15.87 24.62 -0.98
N GLN A 659 15.54 25.34 0.10
CA GLN A 659 16.50 26.18 0.83
C GLN A 659 17.61 25.34 1.47
N LEU A 660 17.28 24.22 2.12
CA LEU A 660 18.26 23.31 2.70
C LEU A 660 19.19 22.73 1.63
N LEU A 661 18.64 22.22 0.52
CA LEU A 661 19.41 21.63 -0.56
C LEU A 661 20.38 22.65 -1.20
N ALA A 662 19.93 23.87 -1.43
CA ALA A 662 20.74 24.95 -2.01
C ALA A 662 21.79 25.50 -1.03
N GLY A 663 21.53 25.38 0.28
CA GLY A 663 22.40 25.89 1.33
C GLY A 663 23.54 24.97 1.77
N PHE A 664 23.65 23.76 1.19
CA PHE A 664 24.72 22.84 1.59
C PHE A 664 26.10 23.30 1.11
N ASP A 665 26.96 23.66 2.05
CA ASP A 665 28.40 23.97 1.86
C ASP A 665 29.32 22.84 2.32
N GLY A 666 28.74 21.74 2.84
CA GLY A 666 29.44 20.53 3.30
C GLY A 666 28.47 19.57 4.01
N PRO A 667 28.98 18.45 4.56
CA PRO A 667 28.16 17.46 5.23
C PRO A 667 27.45 18.06 6.45
N PRO A 668 26.10 18.11 6.51
CA PRO A 668 25.38 18.64 7.68
C PRO A 668 25.46 17.72 8.90
N PRO A 669 25.18 18.22 10.13
CA PRO A 669 25.12 17.36 11.31
C PRO A 669 23.94 16.38 11.27
N LEU A 670 24.07 15.27 11.98
CA LEU A 670 22.97 14.33 12.23
C LEU A 670 22.12 14.87 13.39
N GLU A 671 21.00 15.49 13.08
CA GLU A 671 20.13 16.18 14.04
C GLU A 671 18.68 16.23 13.58
N ALA A 672 17.80 16.82 14.39
CA ALA A 672 16.35 16.85 14.19
C ALA A 672 15.87 17.51 12.89
N THR A 673 16.70 18.35 12.25
CA THR A 673 16.34 19.01 10.98
C THR A 673 16.16 18.04 9.83
N GLY A 674 16.77 16.84 9.90
CA GLY A 674 16.79 15.87 8.82
C GLY A 674 17.71 16.22 7.66
N ALA A 675 18.47 17.32 7.75
CA ALA A 675 19.38 17.77 6.69
C ALA A 675 20.37 16.68 6.25
N ALA A 676 20.85 15.83 7.19
CA ALA A 676 21.71 14.71 6.86
C ALA A 676 21.02 13.67 5.96
N LYS A 677 19.73 13.44 6.13
CA LYS A 677 18.94 12.53 5.28
C LYS A 677 18.75 13.10 3.88
N LEU A 678 18.43 14.40 3.77
CA LEU A 678 18.35 15.11 2.48
C LEU A 678 19.70 15.10 1.75
N TRP A 679 20.80 15.34 2.49
CA TRP A 679 22.15 15.27 1.95
C TRP A 679 22.45 13.90 1.35
N LEU A 680 22.25 12.82 2.13
CA LEU A 680 22.40 11.44 1.67
C LEU A 680 21.55 11.16 0.44
N THR A 681 20.26 11.48 0.50
CA THR A 681 19.31 11.24 -0.60
C THR A 681 19.78 11.91 -1.88
N SER A 682 20.17 13.18 -1.81
CA SER A 682 20.63 13.93 -3.00
C SER A 682 21.92 13.36 -3.58
N ARG A 683 22.86 12.92 -2.73
CA ARG A 683 24.15 12.37 -3.20
C ARG A 683 23.96 11.04 -3.92
N VAL A 684 23.15 10.14 -3.36
CA VAL A 684 22.92 8.83 -3.98
C VAL A 684 22.09 8.96 -5.25
N LEU A 685 21.03 9.78 -5.25
CA LEU A 685 20.19 9.96 -6.45
C LEU A 685 20.97 10.60 -7.62
N ARG A 686 21.79 11.61 -7.34
CA ARG A 686 22.67 12.21 -8.38
C ARG A 686 23.65 11.20 -8.94
N GLU A 687 24.29 10.40 -8.08
CA GLU A 687 25.24 9.38 -8.51
C GLU A 687 24.56 8.33 -9.41
N ARG A 688 23.34 7.88 -9.05
CA ARG A 688 22.56 6.96 -9.89
C ARG A 688 22.19 7.54 -11.25
N ARG A 689 21.85 8.83 -11.29
CA ARG A 689 21.49 9.51 -12.55
C ARG A 689 22.71 9.78 -13.44
N GLU A 690 23.83 10.21 -12.85
CA GLU A 690 25.02 10.64 -13.58
C GLU A 690 25.94 9.48 -13.93
N HIS A 691 25.92 8.40 -13.12
CA HIS A 691 26.78 7.22 -13.24
C HIS A 691 25.98 5.91 -13.14
N PRO A 692 24.95 5.67 -13.99
CA PRO A 692 24.11 4.46 -13.93
C PRO A 692 24.92 3.17 -14.09
N GLU A 693 26.08 3.22 -14.78
CA GLU A 693 27.00 2.08 -14.94
C GLU A 693 27.52 1.52 -13.61
N ARG A 694 27.52 2.31 -12.54
CA ARG A 694 27.95 1.90 -11.18
C ARG A 694 26.87 1.14 -10.40
N PHE A 695 25.70 0.90 -11.00
CA PHE A 695 24.55 0.26 -10.33
C PHE A 695 24.03 -0.98 -11.09
N THR A 696 24.91 -1.63 -11.85
CA THR A 696 24.54 -2.72 -12.77
C THR A 696 24.66 -4.13 -12.16
N SER A 697 25.35 -4.27 -11.03
CA SER A 697 25.56 -5.56 -10.36
C SER A 697 25.24 -5.49 -8.87
N TYR A 698 25.31 -6.62 -8.20
CA TYR A 698 25.21 -6.70 -6.74
C TYR A 698 26.21 -7.72 -6.20
N THR A 699 27.11 -7.28 -5.32
CA THR A 699 28.11 -8.12 -4.68
C THR A 699 28.09 -7.83 -3.17
N PRO A 700 27.72 -8.81 -2.32
CA PRO A 700 27.87 -8.68 -0.88
C PRO A 700 29.32 -8.43 -0.49
N LEU A 701 29.56 -7.50 0.42
CA LEU A 701 30.89 -7.25 0.99
C LEU A 701 30.92 -7.79 2.42
N PRO A 702 31.70 -8.84 2.70
CA PRO A 702 31.78 -9.42 4.04
C PRO A 702 32.37 -8.41 5.06
N VAL A 703 31.62 -8.14 6.10
CA VAL A 703 32.11 -7.41 7.28
C VAL A 703 32.71 -8.42 8.26
N THR A 704 33.89 -8.12 8.77
CA THR A 704 34.62 -9.00 9.69
C THR A 704 34.99 -8.28 10.99
N GLY A 705 34.97 -9.00 12.10
CA GLY A 705 35.29 -8.45 13.42
C GLY A 705 34.17 -8.63 14.44
N PRO A 706 34.36 -8.13 15.65
CA PRO A 706 33.49 -8.44 16.78
C PRO A 706 32.11 -7.81 16.74
N ALA A 707 31.88 -6.82 15.86
CA ALA A 707 30.57 -6.16 15.64
C ALA A 707 30.07 -6.33 14.21
N ALA A 708 30.48 -7.39 13.52
CA ALA A 708 30.14 -7.62 12.10
C ALA A 708 28.62 -7.70 11.85
N GLU A 709 27.85 -8.24 12.78
CA GLU A 709 26.39 -8.36 12.71
C GLU A 709 25.65 -7.01 12.72
N HIS A 710 26.34 -5.93 13.13
CA HIS A 710 25.77 -4.58 13.18
C HIS A 710 25.95 -3.78 11.88
N ALA A 711 26.47 -4.39 10.82
CA ALA A 711 26.61 -3.74 9.52
C ALA A 711 26.12 -4.59 8.38
N VAL A 712 25.65 -3.91 7.33
CA VAL A 712 25.41 -4.47 5.99
C VAL A 712 26.22 -3.67 4.99
N ALA A 713 26.93 -4.36 4.08
CA ALA A 713 27.73 -3.72 3.05
C ALA A 713 27.67 -4.47 1.71
N PHE A 714 27.58 -3.73 0.62
CA PHE A 714 27.52 -4.28 -0.74
C PHE A 714 28.07 -3.33 -1.78
N ASP A 715 28.58 -3.88 -2.88
CA ASP A 715 29.01 -3.16 -4.07
C ASP A 715 28.02 -3.36 -5.24
N ARG A 716 27.72 -2.29 -5.93
CA ARG A 716 26.81 -2.25 -7.08
C ARG A 716 27.57 -2.24 -8.44
N GLY A 717 28.89 -2.42 -8.44
CA GLY A 717 29.75 -2.30 -9.64
C GLY A 717 30.55 -1.00 -9.67
N GLY A 718 30.90 -0.47 -8.50
CA GLY A 718 31.66 0.76 -8.34
C GLY A 718 31.02 1.79 -7.41
N ALA A 719 29.80 1.51 -6.94
CA ALA A 719 29.15 2.23 -5.85
C ALA A 719 28.97 1.27 -4.67
N VAL A 720 29.60 1.57 -3.55
CA VAL A 720 29.58 0.75 -2.32
C VAL A 720 28.72 1.43 -1.27
N ALA A 721 27.76 0.70 -0.74
CA ALA A 721 26.94 1.12 0.40
C ALA A 721 27.35 0.36 1.66
N VAL A 722 27.52 1.08 2.77
CA VAL A 722 27.78 0.52 4.10
C VAL A 722 26.80 1.15 5.08
N ALA A 723 26.01 0.36 5.77
CA ALA A 723 25.00 0.84 6.69
C ALA A 723 25.04 0.11 8.04
N THR A 724 24.83 0.88 9.11
CA THR A 724 24.69 0.37 10.48
C THR A 724 23.30 -0.24 10.67
N ARG A 725 23.21 -1.34 11.38
CA ARG A 725 21.96 -1.89 11.90
C ARG A 725 22.08 -2.17 13.40
N LEU A 726 20.97 -2.20 14.10
CA LEU A 726 20.92 -2.48 15.55
C LEU A 726 21.85 -1.57 16.36
N PRO A 727 21.63 -0.23 16.31
CA PRO A 727 22.55 0.74 16.91
C PRO A 727 22.65 0.62 18.44
N VAL A 728 21.59 0.21 19.14
CA VAL A 728 21.62 -0.01 20.59
C VAL A 728 22.51 -1.21 20.94
N GLY A 729 22.35 -2.32 20.20
CA GLY A 729 23.20 -3.51 20.34
C GLY A 729 24.67 -3.20 20.07
N LEU A 730 24.97 -2.46 19.01
CA LEU A 730 26.31 -1.99 18.69
C LEU A 730 26.96 -1.21 19.85
N ARG A 731 26.22 -0.28 20.42
CA ARG A 731 26.68 0.54 21.55
C ARG A 731 26.94 -0.33 22.79
N ARG A 732 26.06 -1.29 23.11
CA ARG A 732 26.23 -2.25 24.20
C ARG A 732 27.42 -3.17 23.99
N ALA A 733 27.73 -3.52 22.71
CA ALA A 733 28.92 -4.32 22.36
C ALA A 733 30.23 -3.54 22.42
N GLY A 734 30.23 -2.26 22.79
CA GLY A 734 31.39 -1.38 22.86
C GLY A 734 31.81 -0.76 21.53
N GLY A 735 30.86 -0.55 20.63
CA GLY A 735 31.07 0.05 19.31
C GLY A 735 31.77 -0.88 18.31
N TRP A 736 32.30 -0.32 17.25
CA TRP A 736 32.88 -1.06 16.13
C TRP A 736 34.15 -1.81 16.46
N ARG A 737 34.92 -1.34 17.44
CA ARG A 737 36.23 -1.93 17.82
C ARG A 737 37.13 -2.17 16.60
N ASP A 738 37.57 -3.41 16.32
CA ASP A 738 38.38 -3.77 15.15
C ASP A 738 37.53 -4.34 13.97
N THR A 739 36.27 -3.98 13.91
CA THR A 739 35.39 -4.41 12.84
C THR A 739 35.68 -3.60 11.57
N GLY A 740 35.72 -4.28 10.41
CA GLY A 740 36.00 -3.65 9.13
C GLY A 740 35.63 -4.54 7.96
N LEU A 741 35.82 -4.01 6.76
CA LEU A 741 35.57 -4.70 5.51
C LEU A 741 36.71 -4.43 4.50
N GLU A 742 36.90 -5.33 3.54
CA GLU A 742 37.79 -5.12 2.40
C GLU A 742 37.02 -4.47 1.27
N LEU A 743 37.40 -3.26 0.88
CA LEU A 743 36.88 -2.62 -0.33
C LEU A 743 37.37 -3.34 -1.59
N PRO A 744 36.57 -3.42 -2.65
CA PRO A 744 37.05 -3.91 -3.94
C PRO A 744 38.28 -3.14 -4.40
N ALA A 745 39.10 -3.74 -5.28
CA ALA A 745 40.32 -3.09 -5.76
C ALA A 745 40.02 -1.73 -6.39
N GLY A 746 40.78 -0.69 -6.00
CA GLY A 746 40.62 0.69 -6.45
C GLY A 746 40.66 1.70 -5.31
N ARG A 747 40.49 2.95 -5.67
CA ARG A 747 40.32 4.07 -4.74
C ARG A 747 38.88 4.53 -4.74
N TYR A 748 38.38 4.85 -3.56
CA TYR A 748 37.00 5.26 -3.33
C TYR A 748 36.93 6.60 -2.60
N VAL A 749 35.92 7.38 -2.92
CA VAL A 749 35.56 8.60 -2.18
C VAL A 749 34.20 8.38 -1.55
N ASP A 750 34.10 8.63 -0.25
CA ASP A 750 32.80 8.69 0.43
C ASP A 750 32.08 9.98 0.01
N GLN A 751 30.99 9.83 -0.72
CA GLN A 751 30.19 10.93 -1.24
C GLN A 751 29.51 11.76 -0.16
N LEU A 752 29.42 11.22 1.06
CA LEU A 752 28.81 11.91 2.20
C LEU A 752 29.82 12.79 2.95
N THR A 753 31.07 12.38 3.04
CA THR A 753 32.09 13.06 3.85
C THR A 753 33.24 13.65 3.03
N GLY A 754 33.44 13.17 1.80
CA GLY A 754 34.59 13.52 0.95
C GLY A 754 35.88 12.78 1.31
N GLU A 755 35.87 11.89 2.29
CA GLU A 755 37.05 11.13 2.71
C GLU A 755 37.41 10.04 1.68
N GLN A 756 38.72 9.77 1.51
CA GLN A 756 39.22 8.76 0.57
C GLN A 756 39.54 7.45 1.32
N HIS A 757 39.19 6.34 0.68
CA HIS A 757 39.39 5.01 1.23
C HIS A 757 39.92 4.03 0.18
N SER A 758 40.67 3.01 0.61
CA SER A 758 41.13 1.90 -0.22
C SER A 758 41.53 0.71 0.63
N GLY A 759 41.46 -0.51 0.12
CA GLY A 759 41.82 -1.72 0.85
C GLY A 759 40.91 -1.95 2.07
N ARG A 760 41.52 -2.29 3.21
CA ARG A 760 40.74 -2.54 4.44
C ARG A 760 40.26 -1.23 5.07
N ALA A 761 38.95 -1.06 5.13
CA ALA A 761 38.28 0.05 5.83
C ALA A 761 37.81 -0.39 7.21
N ARG A 762 38.25 0.29 8.28
CA ARG A 762 37.74 0.08 9.63
C ARG A 762 36.44 0.85 9.80
N LEU A 763 35.38 0.19 10.26
CA LEU A 763 34.10 0.81 10.42
C LEU A 763 34.07 1.95 11.45
N ALA A 764 34.92 1.87 12.48
CA ALA A 764 35.08 2.94 13.46
C ALA A 764 35.55 4.27 12.84
N ASP A 765 36.35 4.20 11.76
CA ASP A 765 36.84 5.37 11.04
C ASP A 765 35.83 5.79 9.95
N LEU A 766 35.38 4.83 9.15
CA LEU A 766 34.46 5.04 8.03
C LEU A 766 33.11 5.64 8.47
N LEU A 767 32.55 5.12 9.58
CA LEU A 767 31.24 5.49 10.10
C LEU A 767 31.32 6.47 11.30
N ARG A 768 32.40 7.23 11.40
CA ARG A 768 32.62 8.17 12.50
C ARG A 768 31.65 9.35 12.50
N ARG A 769 31.32 9.87 11.31
CA ARG A 769 30.46 11.04 11.14
C ARG A 769 28.99 10.67 11.00
N TYR A 770 28.71 9.68 10.19
CA TYR A 770 27.38 9.15 9.93
C TYR A 770 27.33 7.65 10.21
N PRO A 771 26.15 7.10 10.53
CA PRO A 771 25.99 5.65 10.67
C PRO A 771 26.04 4.90 9.34
N VAL A 772 26.32 5.61 8.25
CA VAL A 772 26.33 5.12 6.87
C VAL A 772 27.50 5.72 6.10
N ALA A 773 27.96 5.00 5.06
CA ALA A 773 28.93 5.52 4.09
C ALA A 773 28.49 5.10 2.67
N PHE A 774 28.62 6.02 1.74
CA PHE A 774 28.35 5.80 0.33
C PHE A 774 29.58 6.12 -0.51
N LEU A 775 30.28 5.08 -0.91
CA LEU A 775 31.59 5.16 -1.53
C LEU A 775 31.47 4.96 -3.05
N THR A 776 32.11 5.82 -3.84
CA THR A 776 32.18 5.66 -5.28
C THR A 776 33.61 5.54 -5.76
N ARG A 777 33.84 4.66 -6.72
CA ARG A 777 35.15 4.41 -7.30
C ARG A 777 35.63 5.61 -8.14
N THR A 778 36.91 5.98 -7.98
CA THR A 778 37.52 7.16 -8.63
C THR A 778 38.50 6.82 -9.75
N ASP A 779 38.84 5.54 -9.96
CA ASP A 779 39.79 5.06 -10.96
C ASP A 779 39.24 3.91 -11.81
#